data_afb9640df6315fd2c1cb900ba291b2e3
#
_entry.id   afb9640df6315fd2c1cb900ba291b2e3
#
_cell.length_a   1.000
_cell.length_b   1.000
_cell.length_c   1.000
_cell.angle_alpha   90.00
_cell.angle_beta   90.00
_cell.angle_gamma   90.00
#
_symmetry.space_group_name_H-M   'P 1'
#
loop_
_entity.id
_entity.type
_entity.pdbx_description
1 polymer ?
#
loop_
_entity_poly.entity_id
_entity_poly.type
_entity_poly.pdbx_seq_one_letter_code
_entity_poly.pdbx_strand_id
1 'polypeptide(L)'
;NGGTLFTTTVGQFGDKDSSNTHWVISEIFRAMNTKIADRLASGLRNWANAFPYVNGGLFSGDADVPRFSKIARSYLLHIGSLDWTKINPDIFGSMIQAVADEGERSALGMHYTSVPNILKVLNPLFLDDLHAQLEEAGDNPRKLLNLRNRMAKIRVFDPACGSGNFLVIAYKEMRAIEAVINQRRGEADAKTAIPKTNFRGIELRDFAAEIARLALIIAEFQCDVTYRGEVQARAEFLPLNAQNWITQGNALRLDWLSICPPTGTGVRFQAEDLFHTPLDQAQIDFENEGGETYICGNPPYVGRKYQSDEQKSELKAVFAGRCKDLLSLDYVSGWFMKASDYMAKTMADAAFVTTNSICQGIQVSALWPTIMSSGTTIGFAYQSFKWANLASHNAGVTVSIIGLTKSQNRARKLFSIGINDETVIREADNINAYLVPADNVFVSPKTKAADDRGLMQFGNHPYYANALMLKSFEADALKQEDPRAGEFLRPLYGSQEFISSNPRYCLWIEDGDLGRASQIPAIARRLDAVRAVRQEKEKDAQAQKLIGSPHRFRDQYSAQNLLTIVPIVSSENREYLPVGITDPLAVVHNKAFALYDAPLWNMALIASRLHWVWIGTVCVRLEMRFSYSNTLGWNTFPVPTLTEKNKADLTACAEDILLAREAHFPATIADLYDPEKMPENLRQAHDRNDETLERIYIGRRFKNDTERLEKLFEMYTKMTTSPSTRGKRA
;
A
#
# COMPACT_ATOMS: atom_id res chain seq x y z
N ASN A 1 20.10 -14.40 40.50
CA ASN A 1 21.21 -15.19 39.90
C ASN A 1 20.88 -15.90 38.60
N GLY A 2 19.74 -15.54 37.91
CA GLY A 2 19.31 -16.24 36.70
C GLY A 2 20.16 -15.98 35.45
N GLY A 3 20.91 -14.89 35.36
CA GLY A 3 21.63 -14.50 34.15
C GLY A 3 22.84 -15.33 33.76
N THR A 4 23.34 -16.19 34.64
CA THR A 4 24.56 -17.03 34.41
C THR A 4 24.26 -18.52 34.30
N LEU A 5 23.03 -18.98 34.66
CA LEU A 5 22.71 -20.40 34.71
C LEU A 5 22.91 -21.09 33.35
N PHE A 6 22.40 -20.49 32.26
CA PHE A 6 22.50 -21.04 30.92
C PHE A 6 23.95 -21.13 30.45
N THR A 7 24.70 -20.03 30.52
CA THR A 7 26.07 -19.96 30.05
C THR A 7 27.00 -20.82 30.90
N THR A 8 26.79 -20.89 32.23
CA THR A 8 27.51 -21.77 33.14
C THR A 8 27.27 -23.24 32.80
N THR A 9 26.00 -23.62 32.57
CA THR A 9 25.64 -25.01 32.22
C THR A 9 26.24 -25.43 30.89
N VAL A 10 26.07 -24.61 29.84
CA VAL A 10 26.65 -24.92 28.52
C VAL A 10 28.17 -24.89 28.55
N GLY A 11 28.76 -24.02 29.36
CA GLY A 11 30.21 -23.95 29.55
C GLY A 11 30.77 -25.17 30.29
N GLN A 12 30.03 -25.69 31.29
CA GLN A 12 30.51 -26.78 32.17
C GLN A 12 30.25 -28.17 31.57
N PHE A 13 29.08 -28.38 30.93
CA PHE A 13 28.65 -29.69 30.41
C PHE A 13 28.78 -29.82 28.89
N GLY A 14 29.03 -28.70 28.16
CA GLY A 14 29.30 -28.71 26.72
C GLY A 14 30.77 -28.80 26.41
N ASP A 15 31.15 -29.71 25.50
CA ASP A 15 32.54 -29.88 25.05
C ASP A 15 33.05 -28.63 24.33
N LYS A 16 34.34 -28.31 24.53
CA LYS A 16 34.95 -27.11 23.92
C LYS A 16 34.98 -27.16 22.38
N ASP A 17 34.94 -28.35 21.79
CA ASP A 17 34.86 -28.56 20.36
C ASP A 17 33.44 -28.50 19.79
N SER A 18 32.45 -28.35 20.64
CA SER A 18 31.01 -28.30 20.34
C SER A 18 30.37 -29.64 20.00
N SER A 19 31.06 -30.76 20.13
CA SER A 19 30.57 -32.09 19.73
C SER A 19 29.21 -32.47 20.37
N ASN A 20 28.99 -32.04 21.63
CA ASN A 20 27.80 -32.36 22.42
C ASN A 20 26.89 -31.14 22.75
N THR A 21 27.22 -29.94 22.24
CA THR A 21 26.46 -28.71 22.59
C THR A 21 24.96 -28.85 22.29
N HIS A 22 24.59 -29.44 21.16
CA HIS A 22 23.18 -29.71 20.77
C HIS A 22 22.48 -30.59 21.82
N TRP A 23 23.16 -31.60 22.34
CA TRP A 23 22.58 -32.47 23.34
C TRP A 23 22.36 -31.75 24.68
N VAL A 24 23.33 -30.93 25.13
CA VAL A 24 23.18 -30.11 26.35
C VAL A 24 21.97 -29.18 26.23
N ILE A 25 21.79 -28.53 25.11
CA ILE A 25 20.63 -27.65 24.87
C ILE A 25 19.34 -28.43 24.84
N SER A 26 19.30 -29.57 24.16
CA SER A 26 18.14 -30.46 24.11
C SER A 26 17.70 -30.89 25.51
N GLU A 27 18.64 -31.23 26.38
CA GLU A 27 18.39 -31.61 27.77
C GLU A 27 17.86 -30.44 28.62
N ILE A 28 18.38 -29.21 28.39
CA ILE A 28 17.82 -27.98 28.98
C ILE A 28 16.38 -27.78 28.58
N PHE A 29 16.06 -27.86 27.29
CA PHE A 29 14.71 -27.68 26.77
C PHE A 29 13.76 -28.76 27.31
N ARG A 30 14.21 -29.99 27.40
CA ARG A 30 13.47 -31.10 28.00
C ARG A 30 13.13 -30.84 29.46
N ALA A 31 14.10 -30.31 30.26
CA ALA A 31 13.85 -29.92 31.63
C ALA A 31 12.85 -28.76 31.76
N MET A 32 12.93 -27.77 30.87
CA MET A 32 12.00 -26.63 30.84
C MET A 32 10.57 -27.04 30.42
N ASN A 33 10.43 -28.14 29.69
CA ASN A 33 9.13 -28.70 29.28
C ASN A 33 8.55 -29.71 30.28
N THR A 34 9.34 -30.23 31.22
CA THR A 34 8.92 -31.26 32.15
C THR A 34 8.53 -30.66 33.49
N LYS A 35 7.26 -30.93 33.95
CA LYS A 35 6.81 -30.49 35.26
C LYS A 35 7.74 -31.02 36.37
N ILE A 36 7.95 -30.21 37.39
CA ILE A 36 8.88 -30.56 38.49
C ILE A 36 8.54 -31.91 39.13
N ALA A 37 7.24 -32.20 39.30
CA ALA A 37 6.80 -33.48 39.88
C ALA A 37 7.14 -34.70 39.01
N ASP A 38 7.25 -34.54 37.68
CA ASP A 38 7.42 -35.64 36.73
C ASP A 38 8.92 -35.87 36.38
N ARG A 39 9.83 -35.02 36.88
CA ARG A 39 11.23 -35.03 36.50
C ARG A 39 11.97 -36.28 36.94
N LEU A 40 11.64 -36.80 38.10
CA LEU A 40 12.26 -38.03 38.61
C LEU A 40 11.99 -39.23 37.70
N ALA A 41 10.76 -39.31 37.17
CA ALA A 41 10.34 -40.39 36.26
C ALA A 41 10.84 -40.19 34.83
N SER A 42 11.15 -38.96 34.42
CA SER A 42 11.54 -38.60 33.07
C SER A 42 13.02 -38.87 32.70
N GLY A 43 13.84 -39.29 33.66
CA GLY A 43 15.24 -39.61 33.45
C GLY A 43 16.12 -38.38 33.06
N LEU A 44 15.70 -37.19 33.46
CA LEU A 44 16.47 -35.95 33.26
C LEU A 44 17.81 -35.99 33.99
N ARG A 45 18.82 -35.36 33.42
CA ARG A 45 20.13 -35.22 34.09
C ARG A 45 20.02 -34.31 35.32
N ASN A 46 20.68 -34.65 36.41
CA ASN A 46 20.59 -33.88 37.64
C ASN A 46 20.91 -32.41 37.51
N TRP A 47 21.87 -32.03 36.66
CA TRP A 47 22.21 -30.65 36.43
C TRP A 47 21.10 -29.86 35.70
N ALA A 48 20.29 -30.54 34.88
CA ALA A 48 19.18 -29.91 34.16
C ALA A 48 18.01 -29.51 35.08
N ASN A 49 17.91 -30.12 36.28
CA ASN A 49 16.91 -29.78 37.27
C ASN A 49 17.02 -28.35 37.82
N ALA A 50 18.14 -27.67 37.61
CA ALA A 50 18.32 -26.26 37.97
C ALA A 50 17.47 -25.32 37.09
N PHE A 51 17.05 -25.78 35.90
CA PHE A 51 16.22 -24.97 35.02
C PHE A 51 14.73 -25.01 35.44
N PRO A 52 14.01 -23.86 35.40
CA PRO A 52 12.61 -23.82 35.79
C PRO A 52 11.72 -24.58 34.79
N TYR A 53 10.55 -25.01 35.24
CA TYR A 53 9.47 -25.44 34.33
C TYR A 53 8.79 -24.23 33.72
N VAL A 54 8.75 -24.13 32.41
CA VAL A 54 8.25 -22.95 31.71
C VAL A 54 6.78 -23.08 31.32
N ASN A 55 6.31 -24.29 30.93
CA ASN A 55 4.96 -24.51 30.42
C ASN A 55 4.66 -23.71 29.12
N GLY A 56 3.42 -23.63 28.74
CA GLY A 56 2.95 -22.78 27.62
C GLY A 56 3.22 -23.33 26.22
N GLY A 57 3.71 -24.55 26.10
CA GLY A 57 4.00 -25.19 24.81
C GLY A 57 5.28 -24.71 24.12
N LEU A 58 6.00 -23.76 24.71
CA LEU A 58 7.20 -23.15 24.10
C LEU A 58 8.31 -24.17 23.78
N PHE A 59 8.39 -25.25 24.59
CA PHE A 59 9.39 -26.32 24.44
C PHE A 59 8.75 -27.68 24.14
N SER A 60 7.49 -27.72 23.68
CA SER A 60 6.72 -28.96 23.48
C SER A 60 6.91 -29.61 22.10
N GLY A 61 7.56 -28.93 21.17
CA GLY A 61 7.89 -29.47 19.85
C GLY A 61 9.03 -30.50 19.89
N ASP A 62 9.33 -31.13 18.75
CA ASP A 62 10.51 -31.97 18.59
C ASP A 62 11.75 -31.17 18.93
N ALA A 63 12.44 -31.61 19.98
CA ALA A 63 13.67 -30.96 20.46
C ALA A 63 14.90 -31.37 19.64
N ASP A 64 14.78 -31.42 18.31
CA ASP A 64 15.88 -31.73 17.43
C ASP A 64 16.79 -30.49 17.27
N VAL A 65 17.67 -30.34 18.23
CA VAL A 65 18.61 -29.21 18.26
C VAL A 65 19.73 -29.45 17.24
N PRO A 66 19.98 -28.53 16.30
CA PRO A 66 21.00 -28.69 15.29
C PRO A 66 22.41 -28.76 15.92
N ARG A 67 23.34 -29.46 15.26
CA ARG A 67 24.73 -29.50 15.68
C ARG A 67 25.40 -28.14 15.55
N PHE A 68 26.13 -27.75 16.58
CA PHE A 68 26.84 -26.48 16.63
C PHE A 68 28.30 -26.60 16.16
N SER A 69 28.78 -25.66 15.36
CA SER A 69 30.17 -25.44 15.14
C SER A 69 30.80 -24.73 16.37
N LYS A 70 32.12 -24.73 16.53
CA LYS A 70 32.81 -23.98 17.56
C LYS A 70 32.46 -22.50 17.57
N ILE A 71 32.36 -21.91 16.39
CA ILE A 71 31.95 -20.50 16.20
C ILE A 71 30.51 -20.29 16.67
N ALA A 72 29.56 -21.13 16.24
CA ALA A 72 28.19 -21.04 16.65
C ALA A 72 28.02 -21.18 18.17
N ARG A 73 28.77 -22.10 18.82
CA ARG A 73 28.81 -22.22 20.28
C ARG A 73 29.32 -20.95 20.95
N SER A 74 30.36 -20.34 20.38
CA SER A 74 30.94 -19.08 20.92
C SER A 74 29.86 -17.96 20.87
N TYR A 75 29.15 -17.83 19.77
CA TYR A 75 28.04 -16.89 19.69
C TYR A 75 26.91 -17.21 20.67
N LEU A 76 26.56 -18.48 20.83
CA LEU A 76 25.52 -18.90 21.77
C LEU A 76 25.88 -18.49 23.23
N LEU A 77 27.13 -18.69 23.64
CA LEU A 77 27.61 -18.28 24.95
C LEU A 77 27.64 -16.76 25.10
N HIS A 78 28.04 -16.05 24.05
CA HIS A 78 28.03 -14.59 24.03
C HIS A 78 26.61 -14.05 24.17
N ILE A 79 25.68 -14.54 23.37
CA ILE A 79 24.26 -14.18 23.44
C ILE A 79 23.68 -14.50 24.82
N GLY A 80 24.00 -15.68 25.37
CA GLY A 80 23.58 -16.06 26.73
C GLY A 80 24.13 -15.20 27.87
N SER A 81 25.19 -14.42 27.62
CA SER A 81 25.75 -13.48 28.57
C SER A 81 25.13 -12.08 28.51
N LEU A 82 24.30 -11.79 27.53
CA LEU A 82 23.64 -10.49 27.40
C LEU A 82 22.54 -10.33 28.44
N ASP A 83 22.26 -9.08 28.82
CA ASP A 83 21.14 -8.73 29.68
C ASP A 83 19.83 -8.63 28.86
N TRP A 84 19.14 -9.73 28.73
CA TRP A 84 17.87 -9.84 27.98
C TRP A 84 16.72 -9.07 28.63
N THR A 85 16.85 -8.63 29.89
CA THR A 85 15.80 -7.80 30.51
C THR A 85 15.71 -6.41 29.88
N LYS A 86 16.77 -5.95 29.22
CA LYS A 86 16.88 -4.64 28.57
C LYS A 86 16.61 -4.68 27.07
N ILE A 87 16.46 -5.88 26.50
CA ILE A 87 16.21 -6.01 25.05
C ILE A 87 14.76 -5.66 24.75
N ASN A 88 14.55 -4.75 23.80
CA ASN A 88 13.22 -4.41 23.33
C ASN A 88 12.65 -5.57 22.48
N PRO A 89 11.48 -6.16 22.86
CA PRO A 89 10.91 -7.31 22.13
C PRO A 89 10.54 -7.03 20.68
N ASP A 90 10.40 -5.79 20.27
CA ASP A 90 10.16 -5.41 18.88
C ASP A 90 11.33 -5.74 17.94
N ILE A 91 12.55 -5.93 18.48
CA ILE A 91 13.73 -6.33 17.70
C ILE A 91 13.56 -7.73 17.07
N PHE A 92 12.73 -8.59 17.65
CA PHE A 92 12.48 -9.93 17.09
C PHE A 92 11.95 -9.89 15.66
N GLY A 93 11.14 -8.86 15.32
CA GLY A 93 10.67 -8.65 13.95
C GLY A 93 11.80 -8.37 12.96
N SER A 94 12.77 -7.54 13.33
CA SER A 94 13.93 -7.26 12.48
C SER A 94 14.87 -8.47 12.37
N MET A 95 14.98 -9.28 13.43
CA MET A 95 15.76 -10.53 13.41
C MET A 95 15.16 -11.55 12.46
N ILE A 96 13.84 -11.75 12.48
CA ILE A 96 13.15 -12.65 11.55
C ILE A 96 13.37 -12.20 10.12
N GLN A 97 13.23 -10.90 9.86
CA GLN A 97 13.45 -10.34 8.53
C GLN A 97 14.90 -10.53 8.04
N ALA A 98 15.87 -10.48 8.95
CA ALA A 98 17.30 -10.68 8.62
C ALA A 98 17.60 -12.14 8.24
N VAL A 99 16.89 -13.11 8.82
CA VAL A 99 17.12 -14.55 8.62
C VAL A 99 16.30 -15.09 7.43
N ALA A 100 15.18 -14.47 7.08
CA ALA A 100 14.35 -14.92 5.96
C ALA A 100 15.02 -14.67 4.60
N ASP A 101 14.89 -15.62 3.67
CA ASP A 101 15.40 -15.49 2.31
C ASP A 101 14.79 -14.30 1.57
N GLU A 102 15.57 -13.67 0.67
CA GLU A 102 15.15 -12.48 -0.07
C GLU A 102 13.92 -12.71 -0.95
N GLY A 103 13.83 -13.90 -1.55
CA GLY A 103 12.66 -14.33 -2.33
C GLY A 103 11.41 -14.52 -1.48
N GLU A 104 11.55 -15.06 -0.28
CA GLU A 104 10.46 -15.24 0.67
C GLU A 104 9.99 -13.92 1.29
N ARG A 105 10.89 -12.98 1.60
CA ARG A 105 10.57 -11.63 2.08
C ARG A 105 9.68 -10.89 1.10
N SER A 106 10.03 -10.94 -0.18
CA SER A 106 9.29 -10.28 -1.25
C SER A 106 7.93 -10.94 -1.52
N ALA A 107 7.89 -12.28 -1.57
CA ALA A 107 6.67 -13.03 -1.87
C ALA A 107 5.61 -12.95 -0.76
N LEU A 108 6.02 -12.77 0.48
CA LEU A 108 5.15 -12.78 1.67
C LEU A 108 4.93 -11.38 2.25
N GLY A 109 5.52 -10.34 1.67
CA GLY A 109 5.38 -8.98 2.19
C GLY A 109 5.93 -8.81 3.62
N MET A 110 6.96 -9.58 4.01
CA MET A 110 7.55 -9.56 5.35
C MET A 110 8.34 -8.27 5.56
N HIS A 111 7.66 -7.20 5.94
CA HIS A 111 8.27 -5.91 6.25
C HIS A 111 8.17 -5.64 7.75
N TYR A 112 9.33 -5.52 8.41
CA TYR A 112 9.37 -5.03 9.79
C TYR A 112 8.76 -3.63 9.88
N THR A 113 7.89 -3.43 10.86
CA THR A 113 7.26 -2.13 11.12
C THR A 113 7.88 -1.50 12.34
N SER A 114 8.50 -0.33 12.20
CA SER A 114 9.12 0.41 13.30
C SER A 114 8.08 0.99 14.26
N VAL A 115 8.47 1.21 15.53
CA VAL A 115 7.59 1.75 16.57
C VAL A 115 6.92 3.07 16.17
N PRO A 116 7.62 4.08 15.59
CA PRO A 116 6.96 5.31 15.15
C PRO A 116 5.88 5.09 14.10
N ASN A 117 6.06 4.10 13.22
CA ASN A 117 5.07 3.76 12.20
C ASN A 117 3.89 2.99 12.77
N ILE A 118 4.11 2.13 13.77
CA ILE A 118 3.04 1.45 14.52
C ILE A 118 2.18 2.49 15.25
N LEU A 119 2.78 3.47 15.89
CA LEU A 119 2.07 4.52 16.60
C LEU A 119 1.24 5.42 15.66
N LYS A 120 1.63 5.61 14.39
CA LYS A 120 0.78 6.28 13.38
C LYS A 120 -0.54 5.53 13.15
N VAL A 121 -0.58 4.23 13.41
CA VAL A 121 -1.82 3.43 13.35
C VAL A 121 -2.57 3.46 14.68
N LEU A 122 -1.88 3.13 15.78
CA LEU A 122 -2.52 2.93 17.08
C LEU A 122 -3.01 4.21 17.73
N ASN A 123 -2.26 5.32 17.59
CA ASN A 123 -2.64 6.61 18.19
C ASN A 123 -4.02 7.06 17.70
N PRO A 124 -4.26 7.31 16.39
CA PRO A 124 -5.56 7.78 15.94
C PRO A 124 -6.64 6.70 16.02
N LEU A 125 -6.27 5.41 16.09
CA LEU A 125 -7.22 4.33 16.22
C LEU A 125 -7.88 4.33 17.61
N PHE A 126 -7.09 4.37 18.70
CA PHE A 126 -7.63 4.35 20.06
C PHE A 126 -6.73 4.94 21.17
N LEU A 127 -5.40 5.03 21.00
CA LEU A 127 -4.53 5.50 22.07
C LEU A 127 -4.72 6.97 22.38
N ASP A 128 -4.94 7.82 21.38
CA ASP A 128 -5.22 9.25 21.57
C ASP A 128 -6.47 9.47 22.45
N ASP A 129 -7.50 8.64 22.26
CA ASP A 129 -8.73 8.69 23.06
C ASP A 129 -8.48 8.26 24.51
N LEU A 130 -7.67 7.22 24.74
CA LEU A 130 -7.30 6.79 26.08
C LEU A 130 -6.47 7.85 26.81
N HIS A 131 -5.51 8.48 26.13
CA HIS A 131 -4.74 9.59 26.70
C HIS A 131 -5.61 10.79 27.00
N ALA A 132 -6.53 11.17 26.11
CA ALA A 132 -7.46 12.28 26.35
C ALA A 132 -8.34 12.02 27.58
N GLN A 133 -8.84 10.79 27.75
CA GLN A 133 -9.62 10.41 28.93
C GLN A 133 -8.80 10.37 30.21
N LEU A 134 -7.53 9.97 30.15
CA LEU A 134 -6.62 10.02 31.27
C LEU A 134 -6.40 11.47 31.75
N GLU A 135 -6.20 12.40 30.81
CA GLU A 135 -6.05 13.82 31.13
C GLU A 135 -7.35 14.43 31.66
N GLU A 136 -8.49 14.11 31.07
CA GLU A 136 -9.80 14.54 31.56
C GLU A 136 -10.13 14.01 32.96
N ALA A 137 -9.68 12.79 33.27
CA ALA A 137 -9.89 12.17 34.57
C ALA A 137 -9.13 12.91 35.68
N GLY A 138 -7.95 13.53 35.37
CA GLY A 138 -7.09 14.20 36.36
C GLY A 138 -6.79 13.24 37.53
N ASP A 139 -7.05 13.70 38.75
CA ASP A 139 -6.90 12.90 39.98
C ASP A 139 -8.22 12.33 40.52
N ASN A 140 -9.28 12.32 39.70
CA ASN A 140 -10.58 11.77 40.12
C ASN A 140 -10.55 10.25 40.20
N PRO A 141 -10.62 9.64 41.42
CA PRO A 141 -10.42 8.21 41.57
C PRO A 141 -11.46 7.36 40.85
N ARG A 142 -12.70 7.86 40.73
CA ARG A 142 -13.79 7.15 40.05
C ARG A 142 -13.64 7.16 38.53
N LYS A 143 -13.27 8.32 37.94
CA LYS A 143 -12.99 8.44 36.51
C LYS A 143 -11.80 7.56 36.12
N LEU A 144 -10.73 7.60 36.91
CA LEU A 144 -9.53 6.77 36.71
C LEU A 144 -9.85 5.27 36.77
N LEU A 145 -10.68 4.83 37.77
CA LEU A 145 -11.12 3.44 37.85
C LEU A 145 -11.94 3.02 36.64
N ASN A 146 -12.86 3.88 36.20
CA ASN A 146 -13.69 3.59 35.03
C ASN A 146 -12.83 3.43 33.75
N LEU A 147 -11.83 4.29 33.59
CA LEU A 147 -10.88 4.18 32.47
C LEU A 147 -10.08 2.87 32.53
N ARG A 148 -9.56 2.49 33.72
CA ARG A 148 -8.86 1.21 33.91
C ARG A 148 -9.75 0.01 33.56
N ASN A 149 -11.01 0.02 34.01
CA ASN A 149 -11.98 -1.05 33.74
C ASN A 149 -12.36 -1.10 32.25
N ARG A 150 -12.46 0.04 31.56
CA ARG A 150 -12.63 0.11 30.11
C ARG A 150 -11.44 -0.55 29.41
N MET A 151 -10.21 -0.15 29.77
CA MET A 151 -9.00 -0.69 29.17
C MET A 151 -8.85 -2.20 29.37
N ALA A 152 -9.27 -2.74 30.50
CA ALA A 152 -9.27 -4.18 30.78
C ALA A 152 -10.15 -5.00 29.82
N LYS A 153 -11.14 -4.35 29.18
CA LYS A 153 -12.09 -4.99 28.25
C LYS A 153 -11.72 -4.76 26.77
N ILE A 154 -10.78 -3.88 26.47
CA ILE A 154 -10.33 -3.62 25.09
C ILE A 154 -9.63 -4.86 24.53
N ARG A 155 -9.99 -5.24 23.31
CA ARG A 155 -9.28 -6.23 22.51
C ARG A 155 -8.55 -5.57 21.35
N VAL A 156 -7.31 -5.96 21.15
CA VAL A 156 -6.49 -5.57 20.00
C VAL A 156 -6.25 -6.80 19.15
N PHE A 157 -6.59 -6.72 17.87
CA PHE A 157 -6.51 -7.84 16.95
C PHE A 157 -5.69 -7.50 15.72
N ASP A 158 -4.60 -8.25 15.50
CA ASP A 158 -3.76 -8.15 14.31
C ASP A 158 -3.88 -9.43 13.46
N PRO A 159 -4.62 -9.37 12.34
CA PRO A 159 -4.83 -10.54 11.47
C PRO A 159 -3.65 -10.83 10.51
N ALA A 160 -2.50 -10.19 10.70
CA ALA A 160 -1.24 -10.44 9.99
C ALA A 160 -0.06 -10.07 10.89
N CYS A 161 -0.04 -10.65 12.10
CA CYS A 161 0.74 -10.10 13.21
C CYS A 161 2.26 -10.29 13.08
N GLY A 162 2.74 -11.16 12.19
CA GLY A 162 4.17 -11.44 12.08
C GLY A 162 4.76 -11.83 13.42
N SER A 163 5.78 -11.10 13.86
CA SER A 163 6.39 -11.23 15.19
C SER A 163 5.60 -10.59 16.33
N GLY A 164 4.41 -10.07 16.09
CA GLY A 164 3.54 -9.48 17.10
C GLY A 164 3.83 -8.02 17.46
N ASN A 165 4.57 -7.29 16.65
CA ASN A 165 5.02 -5.93 16.99
C ASN A 165 3.87 -4.96 17.29
N PHE A 166 2.77 -4.98 16.50
CA PHE A 166 1.60 -4.15 16.78
C PHE A 166 0.98 -4.48 18.13
N LEU A 167 0.85 -5.77 18.44
CA LEU A 167 0.27 -6.24 19.69
C LEU A 167 1.15 -5.90 20.89
N VAL A 168 2.49 -6.06 20.75
CA VAL A 168 3.47 -5.73 21.79
C VAL A 168 3.44 -4.24 22.11
N ILE A 169 3.48 -3.37 21.09
CA ILE A 169 3.47 -1.93 21.31
C ILE A 169 2.13 -1.49 21.89
N ALA A 170 1.00 -1.98 21.36
CA ALA A 170 -0.32 -1.68 21.92
C ALA A 170 -0.41 -2.09 23.41
N TYR A 171 0.10 -3.28 23.75
CA TYR A 171 0.16 -3.74 25.15
C TYR A 171 1.00 -2.80 26.03
N LYS A 172 2.21 -2.45 25.59
CA LYS A 172 3.12 -1.57 26.36
C LYS A 172 2.55 -0.17 26.58
N GLU A 173 1.95 0.42 25.55
CA GLU A 173 1.32 1.75 25.66
C GLU A 173 0.11 1.71 26.61
N MET A 174 -0.75 0.71 26.53
CA MET A 174 -1.87 0.56 27.45
C MET A 174 -1.37 0.34 28.90
N ARG A 175 -0.31 -0.45 29.11
CA ARG A 175 0.29 -0.66 30.42
C ARG A 175 0.94 0.62 30.99
N ALA A 176 1.47 1.49 30.13
CA ALA A 176 1.98 2.80 30.55
C ALA A 176 0.85 3.70 31.06
N ILE A 177 -0.29 3.74 30.35
CA ILE A 177 -1.49 4.46 30.80
C ILE A 177 -2.01 3.90 32.13
N GLU A 178 -2.11 2.56 32.26
CA GLU A 178 -2.54 1.89 33.49
C GLU A 178 -1.63 2.25 34.67
N ALA A 179 -0.32 2.30 34.46
CA ALA A 179 0.64 2.64 35.51
C ALA A 179 0.42 4.08 36.03
N VAL A 180 0.14 5.04 35.17
CA VAL A 180 -0.22 6.40 35.56
C VAL A 180 -1.54 6.41 36.35
N ILE A 181 -2.53 5.67 35.93
CA ILE A 181 -3.81 5.53 36.65
C ILE A 181 -3.56 4.98 38.05
N ASN A 182 -2.80 3.88 38.18
CA ASN A 182 -2.50 3.25 39.44
C ASN A 182 -1.71 4.17 40.39
N GLN A 183 -0.74 4.94 39.82
CA GLN A 183 0.00 5.92 40.60
C GLN A 183 -0.90 7.04 41.13
N ARG A 184 -1.76 7.66 40.29
CA ARG A 184 -2.69 8.71 40.68
C ARG A 184 -3.74 8.23 41.68
N ARG A 185 -4.06 6.93 41.71
CA ARG A 185 -4.95 6.29 42.66
C ARG A 185 -4.28 5.82 43.97
N GLY A 186 -2.96 5.91 44.07
CA GLY A 186 -2.20 5.38 45.21
C GLY A 186 -2.13 3.84 45.25
N GLU A 187 -2.32 3.18 44.12
CA GLU A 187 -2.35 1.71 43.94
C GLU A 187 -1.12 1.25 43.08
N ALA A 188 0.06 1.82 43.27
CA ALA A 188 1.23 1.61 42.41
C ALA A 188 1.63 0.13 42.24
N ASP A 189 1.44 -0.69 43.28
CA ASP A 189 1.79 -2.12 43.25
C ASP A 189 0.64 -3.02 42.73
N ALA A 190 -0.48 -2.43 42.27
CA ALA A 190 -1.61 -3.22 41.81
C ALA A 190 -1.23 -4.09 40.61
N LYS A 191 -1.77 -5.32 40.63
CA LYS A 191 -1.67 -6.23 39.46
C LYS A 191 -2.40 -5.60 38.28
N THR A 192 -1.85 -5.81 37.07
CA THR A 192 -2.50 -5.30 35.86
C THR A 192 -3.92 -5.86 35.70
N ALA A 193 -4.83 -4.98 35.32
CA ALA A 193 -6.18 -5.35 34.93
C ALA A 193 -6.26 -5.71 33.43
N ILE A 194 -5.19 -5.48 32.67
CA ILE A 194 -5.15 -5.69 31.21
C ILE A 194 -4.59 -7.08 30.92
N PRO A 195 -5.44 -8.05 30.53
CA PRO A 195 -4.97 -9.41 30.24
C PRO A 195 -4.31 -9.48 28.86
N LYS A 196 -3.13 -10.11 28.76
CA LYS A 196 -2.47 -10.32 27.46
C LYS A 196 -3.30 -11.14 26.48
N THR A 197 -4.25 -11.92 26.96
CA THR A 197 -5.20 -12.70 26.14
C THR A 197 -6.16 -11.83 25.32
N ASN A 198 -6.25 -10.53 25.61
CA ASN A 198 -6.98 -9.56 24.80
C ASN A 198 -6.21 -9.12 23.55
N PHE A 199 -4.94 -9.47 23.44
CA PHE A 199 -4.10 -9.17 22.28
C PHE A 199 -4.06 -10.39 21.37
N ARG A 200 -4.92 -10.41 20.35
CA ARG A 200 -5.14 -11.54 19.46
C ARG A 200 -4.39 -11.36 18.15
N GLY A 201 -3.88 -12.44 17.58
CA GLY A 201 -3.19 -12.40 16.30
C GLY A 201 -3.47 -13.61 15.42
N ILE A 202 -3.32 -13.40 14.11
CA ILE A 202 -3.23 -14.48 13.13
C ILE A 202 -1.89 -14.32 12.41
N GLU A 203 -1.16 -15.43 12.31
CA GLU A 203 0.10 -15.47 11.56
C GLU A 203 0.15 -16.72 10.71
N LEU A 204 0.56 -16.58 9.46
CA LEU A 204 0.61 -17.68 8.49
C LEU A 204 1.64 -18.74 8.89
N ARG A 205 2.78 -18.31 9.41
CA ARG A 205 3.93 -19.16 9.73
C ARG A 205 3.97 -19.52 11.20
N ASP A 206 4.15 -20.80 11.47
CA ASP A 206 4.25 -21.34 12.82
C ASP A 206 5.34 -20.64 13.65
N PHE A 207 6.56 -20.59 13.12
CA PHE A 207 7.69 -19.94 13.78
C PHE A 207 7.43 -18.48 14.17
N ALA A 208 6.86 -17.69 13.27
CA ALA A 208 6.54 -16.29 13.55
C ALA A 208 5.42 -16.15 14.58
N ALA A 209 4.43 -17.04 14.56
CA ALA A 209 3.36 -17.09 15.57
C ALA A 209 3.93 -17.38 16.97
N GLU A 210 4.87 -18.32 17.09
CA GLU A 210 5.54 -18.63 18.37
C GLU A 210 6.36 -17.44 18.87
N ILE A 211 7.05 -16.73 17.97
CA ILE A 211 7.80 -15.52 18.35
C ILE A 211 6.85 -14.40 18.80
N ALA A 212 5.72 -14.20 18.13
CA ALA A 212 4.73 -13.21 18.55
C ALA A 212 4.20 -13.50 19.95
N ARG A 213 3.96 -14.77 20.25
CA ARG A 213 3.55 -15.24 21.56
C ARG A 213 4.62 -14.96 22.63
N LEU A 214 5.87 -15.30 22.34
CA LEU A 214 7.01 -15.03 23.20
C LEU A 214 7.21 -13.53 23.43
N ALA A 215 7.11 -12.72 22.37
CA ALA A 215 7.30 -11.26 22.44
C ALA A 215 6.25 -10.61 23.39
N LEU A 216 4.98 -11.04 23.34
CA LEU A 216 3.95 -10.57 24.26
C LEU A 216 4.23 -10.98 25.70
N ILE A 217 4.72 -12.20 25.95
CA ILE A 217 5.11 -12.67 27.28
C ILE A 217 6.27 -11.84 27.84
N ILE A 218 7.27 -11.55 27.01
CA ILE A 218 8.41 -10.71 27.41
C ILE A 218 7.95 -9.28 27.70
N ALA A 219 7.06 -8.74 26.88
CA ALA A 219 6.50 -7.40 27.08
C ALA A 219 5.73 -7.31 28.42
N GLU A 220 4.91 -8.32 28.75
CA GLU A 220 4.23 -8.41 30.06
C GLU A 220 5.25 -8.38 31.21
N PHE A 221 6.26 -9.26 31.15
CA PHE A 221 7.30 -9.30 32.18
C PHE A 221 8.06 -7.96 32.31
N GLN A 222 8.45 -7.33 31.21
CA GLN A 222 9.12 -6.04 31.23
C GLN A 222 8.25 -4.94 31.84
N CYS A 223 6.96 -4.90 31.50
CA CYS A 223 6.03 -3.96 32.11
C CYS A 223 5.88 -4.20 33.62
N ASP A 224 5.78 -5.48 34.05
CA ASP A 224 5.72 -5.79 35.48
C ASP A 224 7.01 -5.40 36.22
N VAL A 225 8.17 -5.65 35.63
CA VAL A 225 9.46 -5.18 36.21
C VAL A 225 9.49 -3.66 36.33
N THR A 226 9.06 -2.95 35.28
CA THR A 226 9.10 -1.48 35.23
C THR A 226 8.14 -0.85 36.23
N TYR A 227 6.93 -1.36 36.36
CA TYR A 227 5.84 -0.73 37.11
C TYR A 227 5.61 -1.31 38.50
N ARG A 228 6.04 -2.55 38.79
CA ARG A 228 5.80 -3.26 40.04
C ARG A 228 7.08 -3.74 40.73
N GLY A 229 8.20 -3.66 40.03
CA GLY A 229 9.50 -4.11 40.52
C GLY A 229 9.85 -5.56 40.21
N GLU A 230 11.15 -5.83 40.17
CA GLU A 230 11.73 -7.11 39.70
C GLU A 230 11.32 -8.31 40.56
N VAL A 231 11.24 -8.11 41.88
CA VAL A 231 10.94 -9.21 42.84
C VAL A 231 9.52 -9.75 42.61
N GLN A 232 8.54 -8.87 42.49
CA GLN A 232 7.13 -9.24 42.23
C GLN A 232 6.97 -9.83 40.85
N ALA A 233 7.56 -9.20 39.82
CA ALA A 233 7.51 -9.70 38.46
C ALA A 233 8.04 -11.14 38.35
N ARG A 234 9.17 -11.44 38.99
CA ARG A 234 9.74 -12.80 38.96
C ARG A 234 8.91 -13.84 39.74
N ALA A 235 8.26 -13.44 40.80
CA ALA A 235 7.45 -14.36 41.61
C ALA A 235 6.18 -14.82 40.87
N GLU A 236 5.61 -13.98 40.04
CA GLU A 236 4.34 -14.24 39.35
C GLU A 236 4.49 -14.74 37.90
N PHE A 237 5.69 -14.66 37.31
CA PHE A 237 5.90 -14.88 35.89
C PHE A 237 5.81 -16.35 35.45
N LEU A 238 6.29 -17.28 36.25
CA LEU A 238 6.31 -18.71 35.91
C LEU A 238 5.39 -19.53 36.83
N PRO A 239 4.75 -20.57 36.29
CA PRO A 239 4.77 -21.08 34.92
C PRO A 239 3.91 -20.26 33.95
N LEU A 240 4.29 -20.22 32.66
CA LEU A 240 3.55 -19.49 31.65
C LEU A 240 2.15 -20.06 31.46
N ASN A 241 1.18 -19.19 31.18
CA ASN A 241 -0.17 -19.63 30.85
C ASN A 241 -0.20 -20.20 29.42
N ALA A 242 -0.75 -21.40 29.24
CA ALA A 242 -0.84 -22.11 27.96
C ALA A 242 -1.95 -21.58 27.02
N GLN A 243 -2.68 -20.52 27.39
CA GLN A 243 -3.74 -19.97 26.54
C GLN A 243 -3.18 -19.51 25.20
N ASN A 244 -3.78 -19.97 24.12
CA ASN A 244 -3.38 -19.64 22.76
C ASN A 244 -4.15 -18.41 22.26
N TRP A 245 -3.49 -17.25 22.19
CA TRP A 245 -4.05 -16.00 21.69
C TRP A 245 -3.47 -15.56 20.32
N ILE A 246 -2.44 -16.26 19.84
CA ILE A 246 -1.92 -16.12 18.48
C ILE A 246 -2.25 -17.41 17.72
N THR A 247 -3.03 -17.28 16.68
CA THR A 247 -3.48 -18.41 15.86
C THR A 247 -2.63 -18.54 14.62
N GLN A 248 -2.05 -19.73 14.40
CA GLN A 248 -1.39 -20.02 13.13
C GLN A 248 -2.43 -20.28 12.04
N GLY A 249 -2.25 -19.66 10.88
CA GLY A 249 -3.07 -19.92 9.70
C GLY A 249 -3.22 -18.72 8.77
N ASN A 250 -3.93 -18.95 7.67
CA ASN A 250 -4.18 -17.90 6.69
C ASN A 250 -5.39 -17.06 7.09
N ALA A 251 -5.17 -15.78 7.37
CA ALA A 251 -6.20 -14.85 7.84
C ALA A 251 -7.40 -14.72 6.88
N LEU A 252 -7.18 -14.86 5.56
CA LEU A 252 -8.27 -14.78 4.59
C LEU A 252 -9.16 -16.02 4.58
N ARG A 253 -8.67 -17.15 5.09
CA ARG A 253 -9.41 -18.43 5.18
C ARG A 253 -10.07 -18.65 6.53
N LEU A 254 -9.54 -18.04 7.59
CA LEU A 254 -10.01 -18.22 8.96
C LEU A 254 -11.19 -17.31 9.29
N ASP A 255 -12.05 -17.74 10.20
CA ASP A 255 -13.12 -16.91 10.75
C ASP A 255 -12.58 -16.00 11.87
N TRP A 256 -12.61 -14.70 11.65
CA TRP A 256 -12.11 -13.72 12.60
C TRP A 256 -12.95 -13.62 13.88
N LEU A 257 -14.26 -13.87 13.78
CA LEU A 257 -15.14 -13.85 14.97
C LEU A 257 -14.85 -14.99 15.92
N SER A 258 -14.49 -16.17 15.41
CA SER A 258 -14.11 -17.31 16.25
C SER A 258 -12.75 -17.11 16.93
N ILE A 259 -11.81 -16.41 16.28
CA ILE A 259 -10.46 -16.18 16.81
C ILE A 259 -10.43 -15.00 17.78
N CYS A 260 -11.07 -13.91 17.42
CA CYS A 260 -11.19 -12.71 18.24
C CYS A 260 -12.67 -12.37 18.43
N PRO A 261 -13.41 -13.13 19.25
CA PRO A 261 -14.78 -12.76 19.58
C PRO A 261 -14.76 -11.40 20.27
N PRO A 262 -15.66 -10.47 19.92
CA PRO A 262 -15.73 -9.16 20.57
C PRO A 262 -16.15 -9.33 22.03
N THR A 263 -15.75 -8.39 22.89
CA THR A 263 -16.19 -8.33 24.29
C THR A 263 -17.38 -7.40 24.40
N GLY A 264 -18.55 -7.91 24.84
CA GLY A 264 -19.71 -7.10 25.13
C GLY A 264 -20.75 -6.95 24.01
N THR A 265 -21.68 -6.00 24.17
CA THR A 265 -22.86 -5.78 23.33
C THR A 265 -22.58 -5.39 21.87
N GLY A 266 -21.34 -5.45 21.43
CA GLY A 266 -20.92 -5.12 20.07
C GLY A 266 -21.29 -6.17 19.01
N VAL A 267 -21.67 -7.40 19.38
CA VAL A 267 -22.06 -8.42 18.40
C VAL A 267 -23.50 -8.19 17.99
N ARG A 268 -23.70 -7.82 16.73
CA ARG A 268 -25.04 -7.79 16.13
C ARG A 268 -25.31 -9.16 15.51
N PHE A 269 -26.17 -9.97 16.16
CA PHE A 269 -26.71 -11.15 15.52
C PHE A 269 -27.70 -10.72 14.43
N GLN A 270 -27.47 -11.11 13.19
CA GLN A 270 -28.55 -11.11 12.19
C GLN A 270 -29.50 -12.26 12.59
N ALA A 271 -30.68 -11.90 13.08
CA ALA A 271 -31.74 -12.84 13.40
C ALA A 271 -32.37 -13.36 12.10
N GLU A 272 -31.68 -14.25 11.39
CA GLU A 272 -32.25 -15.06 10.30
C GLU A 272 -32.34 -16.54 10.65
N ASP A 273 -32.06 -16.90 11.89
CA ASP A 273 -32.31 -18.27 12.34
C ASP A 273 -33.71 -18.36 12.97
N LEU A 274 -34.63 -18.95 12.21
CA LEU A 274 -36.01 -19.30 12.64
C LEU A 274 -36.03 -20.31 13.80
N PHE A 275 -34.90 -20.91 14.13
CA PHE A 275 -34.70 -21.79 15.26
C PHE A 275 -33.83 -21.09 16.28
N HIS A 276 -34.43 -20.41 17.23
CA HIS A 276 -33.74 -19.80 18.36
C HIS A 276 -32.88 -20.84 19.10
N THR A 277 -31.66 -21.01 18.67
CA THR A 277 -30.65 -21.73 19.45
C THR A 277 -30.40 -20.89 20.71
N PRO A 278 -30.64 -21.40 21.93
CA PRO A 278 -30.36 -20.63 23.13
C PRO A 278 -28.89 -20.26 23.16
N LEU A 279 -28.61 -18.96 23.28
CA LEU A 279 -27.25 -18.48 23.57
C LEU A 279 -26.78 -19.16 24.84
N ASP A 280 -25.56 -19.67 24.89
CA ASP A 280 -25.02 -20.15 26.15
C ASP A 280 -24.79 -18.98 27.12
N GLN A 281 -24.67 -19.27 28.40
CA GLN A 281 -24.54 -18.24 29.44
C GLN A 281 -23.29 -17.35 29.18
N ALA A 282 -22.23 -17.92 28.62
CA ALA A 282 -21.01 -17.18 28.27
C ALA A 282 -21.24 -16.16 27.14
N GLN A 283 -22.12 -16.48 26.18
CA GLN A 283 -22.51 -15.52 25.12
C GLN A 283 -23.39 -14.41 25.68
N ILE A 284 -24.30 -14.71 26.61
CA ILE A 284 -25.17 -13.72 27.25
C ILE A 284 -24.34 -12.76 28.14
N ASP A 285 -23.44 -13.28 28.95
CA ASP A 285 -22.55 -12.49 29.81
C ASP A 285 -21.62 -11.64 28.97
N PHE A 286 -21.18 -12.16 27.84
CA PHE A 286 -20.34 -11.50 26.87
C PHE A 286 -21.03 -10.28 26.21
N GLU A 287 -22.31 -10.39 25.84
CA GLU A 287 -23.12 -9.29 25.32
C GLU A 287 -23.33 -8.15 26.33
N ASN A 288 -23.43 -8.50 27.63
CA ASN A 288 -23.71 -7.55 28.70
C ASN A 288 -22.46 -6.82 29.24
N GLU A 289 -21.26 -7.37 29.03
CA GLU A 289 -20.05 -6.79 29.61
C GLU A 289 -19.55 -5.49 28.97
N GLY A 290 -19.96 -5.17 27.77
CA GLY A 290 -19.50 -4.01 26.99
C GLY A 290 -17.99 -3.99 26.79
N GLY A 291 -17.51 -3.92 25.59
CA GLY A 291 -16.08 -3.88 25.28
C GLY A 291 -15.84 -3.34 23.86
N GLU A 292 -14.59 -3.08 23.55
CA GLU A 292 -14.16 -2.50 22.28
C GLU A 292 -13.15 -3.43 21.63
N THR A 293 -13.22 -3.55 20.30
CA THR A 293 -12.22 -4.29 19.53
C THR A 293 -11.59 -3.37 18.51
N TYR A 294 -10.26 -3.30 18.50
CA TYR A 294 -9.48 -2.55 17.55
C TYR A 294 -8.66 -3.49 16.69
N ILE A 295 -8.96 -3.51 15.39
CA ILE A 295 -8.24 -4.32 14.41
C ILE A 295 -7.12 -3.45 13.84
N CYS A 296 -5.88 -3.94 13.88
CA CYS A 296 -4.73 -3.19 13.35
C CYS A 296 -3.73 -4.14 12.72
N GLY A 297 -2.85 -3.61 11.87
CA GLY A 297 -1.76 -4.41 11.32
C GLY A 297 -1.19 -3.86 10.03
N ASN A 298 -0.18 -4.57 9.53
CA ASN A 298 0.45 -4.34 8.24
C ASN A 298 0.33 -5.61 7.38
N PRO A 299 -0.85 -5.86 6.78
CA PRO A 299 -1.10 -7.06 5.99
C PRO A 299 -0.23 -7.11 4.73
N PRO A 300 0.04 -8.30 4.17
CA PRO A 300 0.81 -8.43 2.94
C PRO A 300 0.09 -7.77 1.77
N TYR A 301 0.83 -6.95 1.02
CA TYR A 301 0.38 -6.36 -0.24
C TYR A 301 1.14 -6.95 -1.41
N VAL A 302 0.38 -7.51 -2.36
CA VAL A 302 0.89 -8.13 -3.57
C VAL A 302 0.06 -7.63 -4.75
N GLY A 303 0.69 -6.82 -5.60
CA GLY A 303 0.03 -6.29 -6.79
C GLY A 303 -0.42 -7.41 -7.74
N ARG A 304 -1.53 -7.22 -8.44
CA ARG A 304 -2.19 -8.20 -9.34
C ARG A 304 -1.25 -9.09 -10.16
N LYS A 305 -0.19 -8.51 -10.74
CA LYS A 305 0.72 -9.22 -11.64
C LYS A 305 1.58 -10.27 -10.93
N TYR A 306 1.76 -10.11 -9.63
CA TYR A 306 2.64 -10.92 -8.81
C TYR A 306 1.88 -11.90 -7.90
N GLN A 307 0.54 -11.83 -7.87
CA GLN A 307 -0.28 -12.76 -7.12
C GLN A 307 -0.23 -14.15 -7.69
N SER A 308 -0.05 -15.14 -6.81
CA SER A 308 -0.19 -16.56 -7.15
C SER A 308 -1.66 -16.92 -7.45
N ASP A 309 -1.89 -18.08 -8.06
CA ASP A 309 -3.27 -18.54 -8.31
C ASP A 309 -4.01 -18.87 -7.01
N GLU A 310 -3.28 -19.29 -5.97
CA GLU A 310 -3.82 -19.49 -4.63
C GLU A 310 -4.31 -18.16 -4.02
N GLN A 311 -3.50 -17.09 -4.05
CA GLN A 311 -3.88 -15.77 -3.58
C GLN A 311 -5.09 -15.19 -4.33
N LYS A 312 -5.17 -15.40 -5.64
CA LYS A 312 -6.35 -15.03 -6.44
C LYS A 312 -7.60 -15.80 -6.03
N SER A 313 -7.46 -17.09 -5.72
CA SER A 313 -8.55 -17.94 -5.25
C SER A 313 -9.04 -17.49 -3.87
N GLU A 314 -8.15 -17.10 -2.98
CA GLU A 314 -8.47 -16.56 -1.65
C GLU A 314 -9.25 -15.25 -1.74
N LEU A 315 -8.80 -14.30 -2.57
CA LEU A 315 -9.56 -13.08 -2.82
C LEU A 315 -10.95 -13.39 -3.37
N LYS A 316 -11.06 -14.34 -4.32
CA LYS A 316 -12.35 -14.76 -4.87
C LYS A 316 -13.29 -15.31 -3.78
N ALA A 317 -12.77 -16.09 -2.84
CA ALA A 317 -13.54 -16.61 -1.71
C ALA A 317 -13.98 -15.49 -0.75
N VAL A 318 -13.07 -14.58 -0.38
CA VAL A 318 -13.36 -13.47 0.53
C VAL A 318 -14.43 -12.53 -0.04
N PHE A 319 -14.31 -12.18 -1.32
CA PHE A 319 -15.29 -11.28 -1.94
C PHE A 319 -16.60 -11.96 -2.33
N ALA A 320 -16.62 -13.27 -2.52
CA ALA A 320 -17.82 -14.07 -2.82
C ALA A 320 -18.75 -13.45 -3.89
N GLY A 321 -18.17 -12.92 -4.98
CA GLY A 321 -18.90 -12.28 -6.06
C GLY A 321 -19.34 -10.82 -5.82
N ARG A 322 -19.03 -10.23 -4.67
CA ARG A 322 -19.40 -8.84 -4.32
C ARG A 322 -18.59 -7.77 -5.09
N CYS A 323 -17.51 -8.14 -5.77
CA CYS A 323 -16.66 -7.24 -6.56
C CYS A 323 -16.64 -7.67 -8.02
N LYS A 324 -16.96 -6.75 -8.94
CA LYS A 324 -16.97 -7.03 -10.40
C LYS A 324 -15.57 -7.14 -10.99
N ASP A 325 -14.65 -6.26 -10.55
CA ASP A 325 -13.30 -6.14 -11.08
C ASP A 325 -12.25 -6.71 -10.12
N LEU A 326 -12.57 -7.84 -9.48
CA LEU A 326 -11.74 -8.49 -8.47
C LEU A 326 -10.27 -8.69 -8.90
N LEU A 327 -10.08 -9.03 -10.17
CA LEU A 327 -8.74 -9.27 -10.74
C LEU A 327 -7.87 -7.98 -10.81
N SER A 328 -8.43 -6.80 -10.57
CA SER A 328 -7.65 -5.55 -10.52
C SER A 328 -7.09 -5.25 -9.13
N LEU A 329 -7.58 -5.94 -8.10
CA LEU A 329 -7.28 -5.64 -6.71
C LEU A 329 -5.89 -6.11 -6.26
N ASP A 330 -5.27 -5.35 -5.37
CA ASP A 330 -4.13 -5.78 -4.58
C ASP A 330 -4.58 -6.81 -3.53
N TYR A 331 -3.68 -7.72 -3.16
CA TYR A 331 -3.98 -8.80 -2.21
C TYR A 331 -4.43 -8.29 -0.83
N VAL A 332 -3.88 -7.14 -0.40
CA VAL A 332 -4.27 -6.48 0.87
C VAL A 332 -5.76 -6.15 0.95
N SER A 333 -6.43 -5.99 -0.19
CA SER A 333 -7.89 -5.72 -0.24
C SER A 333 -8.72 -6.80 0.46
N GLY A 334 -8.20 -8.03 0.55
CA GLY A 334 -8.82 -9.13 1.29
C GLY A 334 -8.97 -8.83 2.79
N TRP A 335 -7.96 -8.19 3.40
CA TRP A 335 -8.02 -7.79 4.82
C TRP A 335 -9.03 -6.67 5.05
N PHE A 336 -9.09 -5.69 4.16
CA PHE A 336 -10.12 -4.64 4.22
C PHE A 336 -11.52 -5.21 4.14
N MET A 337 -11.75 -6.19 3.26
CA MET A 337 -13.06 -6.84 3.13
C MET A 337 -13.41 -7.66 4.37
N LYS A 338 -12.47 -8.46 4.90
CA LYS A 338 -12.65 -9.23 6.15
C LYS A 338 -12.90 -8.32 7.35
N ALA A 339 -12.19 -7.19 7.44
CA ALA A 339 -12.43 -6.19 8.48
C ALA A 339 -13.84 -5.58 8.36
N SER A 340 -14.26 -5.22 7.15
CA SER A 340 -15.62 -4.73 6.89
C SER A 340 -16.69 -5.75 7.29
N ASP A 341 -16.48 -7.04 6.98
CA ASP A 341 -17.39 -8.12 7.38
C ASP A 341 -17.43 -8.32 8.91
N TYR A 342 -16.28 -8.21 9.58
CA TYR A 342 -16.21 -8.27 11.04
C TYR A 342 -16.92 -7.07 11.67
N MET A 343 -16.64 -5.86 11.20
CA MET A 343 -17.29 -4.63 11.65
C MET A 343 -18.80 -4.60 11.35
N ALA A 344 -19.26 -5.33 10.33
CA ALA A 344 -20.69 -5.44 10.05
C ALA A 344 -21.47 -6.13 11.20
N LYS A 345 -20.79 -6.98 11.96
CA LYS A 345 -21.35 -7.77 13.07
C LYS A 345 -20.94 -7.26 14.46
N THR A 346 -20.03 -6.29 14.53
CA THR A 346 -19.44 -5.82 15.79
C THR A 346 -19.32 -4.30 15.81
N MET A 347 -18.96 -3.74 16.98
CA MET A 347 -18.65 -2.31 17.15
C MET A 347 -17.15 -1.99 16.99
N ALA A 348 -16.41 -2.85 16.29
CA ALA A 348 -14.98 -2.68 16.10
C ALA A 348 -14.65 -1.52 15.15
N ASP A 349 -13.49 -0.91 15.37
CA ASP A 349 -12.78 -0.07 14.40
C ASP A 349 -11.56 -0.81 13.86
N ALA A 350 -11.12 -0.49 12.65
CA ALA A 350 -9.98 -1.15 12.02
C ALA A 350 -9.01 -0.12 11.40
N ALA A 351 -7.70 -0.40 11.42
CA ALA A 351 -6.73 0.42 10.72
C ALA A 351 -5.58 -0.42 10.17
N PHE A 352 -5.27 -0.24 8.89
CA PHE A 352 -4.23 -1.01 8.22
C PHE A 352 -3.23 -0.10 7.52
N VAL A 353 -1.97 -0.55 7.53
CA VAL A 353 -0.97 -0.09 6.59
C VAL A 353 -1.22 -0.77 5.25
N THR A 354 -1.15 -0.03 4.17
CA THR A 354 -1.39 -0.56 2.82
C THR A 354 -0.55 0.18 1.80
N THR A 355 -0.40 -0.38 0.59
CA THR A 355 0.09 0.40 -0.53
C THR A 355 -0.95 1.47 -0.91
N ASN A 356 -0.50 2.59 -1.44
CA ASN A 356 -1.39 3.64 -1.93
C ASN A 356 -2.29 3.19 -3.11
N SER A 357 -2.01 2.02 -3.70
CA SER A 357 -2.71 1.50 -4.87
C SER A 357 -4.21 1.30 -4.66
N ILE A 358 -4.65 0.92 -3.44
CA ILE A 358 -6.08 0.73 -3.15
C ILE A 358 -6.87 2.05 -3.10
N CYS A 359 -6.18 3.18 -3.01
CA CYS A 359 -6.75 4.53 -3.03
C CYS A 359 -6.58 5.23 -4.38
N GLN A 360 -6.22 4.50 -5.42
CA GLN A 360 -5.88 5.05 -6.73
C GLN A 360 -6.38 4.15 -7.87
N GLY A 361 -6.56 4.75 -9.02
CA GLY A 361 -6.87 4.01 -10.23
C GLY A 361 -8.18 3.22 -10.16
N ILE A 362 -8.21 2.12 -10.89
CA ILE A 362 -9.38 1.24 -10.97
C ILE A 362 -9.70 0.55 -9.62
N GLN A 363 -8.72 0.41 -8.73
CA GLN A 363 -8.94 -0.24 -7.44
C GLN A 363 -9.95 0.51 -6.58
N VAL A 364 -10.02 1.84 -6.69
CA VAL A 364 -11.00 2.63 -5.95
C VAL A 364 -12.43 2.24 -6.32
N SER A 365 -12.75 2.20 -7.61
CA SER A 365 -14.09 1.83 -8.06
C SER A 365 -14.41 0.34 -7.90
N ALA A 366 -13.40 -0.52 -7.77
CA ALA A 366 -13.58 -1.96 -7.57
C ALA A 366 -13.79 -2.32 -6.08
N LEU A 367 -13.03 -1.74 -5.15
CA LEU A 367 -13.01 -2.11 -3.74
C LEU A 367 -14.02 -1.34 -2.88
N TRP A 368 -13.93 0.01 -2.93
CA TRP A 368 -14.56 0.86 -1.93
C TRP A 368 -16.07 0.90 -1.94
N PRO A 369 -16.78 0.80 -3.10
CA PRO A 369 -18.23 0.70 -3.07
C PRO A 369 -18.75 -0.47 -2.22
N THR A 370 -18.05 -1.61 -2.27
CA THR A 370 -18.42 -2.80 -1.49
C THR A 370 -18.19 -2.59 0.01
N ILE A 371 -17.04 -2.01 0.40
CA ILE A 371 -16.73 -1.72 1.80
C ILE A 371 -17.70 -0.69 2.37
N MET A 372 -17.93 0.42 1.66
CA MET A 372 -18.75 1.52 2.15
C MET A 372 -20.26 1.20 2.15
N SER A 373 -20.71 0.23 1.33
CA SER A 373 -22.10 -0.23 1.33
C SER A 373 -22.54 -0.84 2.67
N SER A 374 -21.61 -1.33 3.48
CA SER A 374 -21.87 -1.85 4.83
C SER A 374 -22.04 -0.76 5.90
N GLY A 375 -21.99 0.53 5.51
CA GLY A 375 -21.97 1.66 6.45
C GLY A 375 -20.59 1.96 7.04
N THR A 376 -19.54 1.27 6.57
CA THR A 376 -18.15 1.54 6.94
C THR A 376 -17.66 2.79 6.24
N THR A 377 -16.94 3.65 6.95
CA THR A 377 -16.37 4.91 6.46
C THR A 377 -14.90 5.01 6.87
N ILE A 378 -14.17 5.93 6.24
CA ILE A 378 -12.79 6.23 6.64
C ILE A 378 -12.84 7.23 7.80
N GLY A 379 -12.41 6.79 8.98
CA GLY A 379 -12.36 7.63 10.19
C GLY A 379 -11.09 8.48 10.25
N PHE A 380 -9.97 7.94 9.81
CA PHE A 380 -8.73 8.67 9.64
C PHE A 380 -7.90 8.07 8.51
N ALA A 381 -6.98 8.85 7.96
CA ALA A 381 -6.03 8.34 6.99
C ALA A 381 -4.72 9.12 7.02
N TYR A 382 -3.60 8.42 6.81
CA TYR A 382 -2.34 9.02 6.37
C TYR A 382 -2.27 8.94 4.85
N GLN A 383 -2.13 10.08 4.20
CA GLN A 383 -1.87 10.15 2.77
C GLN A 383 -0.55 9.46 2.43
N SER A 384 -0.31 9.20 1.16
CA SER A 384 0.86 8.45 0.70
C SER A 384 2.18 9.04 1.20
N PHE A 385 3.01 8.21 1.83
CA PHE A 385 4.34 8.57 2.30
C PHE A 385 5.33 7.42 2.08
N LYS A 386 6.63 7.74 2.10
CA LYS A 386 7.69 6.73 1.97
C LYS A 386 7.79 5.92 3.26
N TRP A 387 7.72 4.59 3.12
CA TRP A 387 7.89 3.67 4.24
C TRP A 387 9.39 3.51 4.53
N ALA A 388 9.87 4.18 5.57
CA ALA A 388 11.24 4.04 6.04
C ALA A 388 11.32 2.94 7.10
N ASN A 389 12.12 1.91 6.85
CA ASN A 389 12.48 0.89 7.83
C ASN A 389 13.93 1.09 8.29
N LEU A 390 14.22 0.73 9.54
CA LEU A 390 15.58 0.76 10.11
C LEU A 390 16.51 -0.33 9.52
N ALA A 391 15.99 -1.20 8.65
CA ALA A 391 16.75 -2.26 8.00
C ALA A 391 17.61 -1.73 6.84
N SER A 392 18.79 -2.32 6.66
CA SER A 392 19.85 -1.90 5.72
C SER A 392 19.49 -1.95 4.22
N HIS A 393 18.32 -2.48 3.85
CA HIS A 393 17.79 -2.49 2.49
C HIS A 393 16.38 -1.85 2.48
N ASN A 394 16.35 -0.52 2.38
CA ASN A 394 15.12 0.24 2.19
C ASN A 394 14.54 -0.03 0.80
N ALA A 395 13.57 -0.92 0.73
CA ALA A 395 12.63 -0.90 -0.39
C ALA A 395 11.78 0.37 -0.23
N GLY A 396 11.96 1.35 -1.09
CA GLY A 396 11.22 2.62 -1.06
C GLY A 396 9.75 2.44 -1.44
N VAL A 397 9.02 1.64 -0.65
CA VAL A 397 7.59 1.40 -0.88
C VAL A 397 6.80 2.60 -0.38
N THR A 398 5.94 3.11 -1.23
CA THR A 398 4.98 4.16 -0.85
C THR A 398 3.74 3.52 -0.24
N VAL A 399 3.42 3.89 0.98
CA VAL A 399 2.30 3.38 1.74
C VAL A 399 1.31 4.47 2.13
N SER A 400 0.11 4.05 2.52
CA SER A 400 -0.91 4.85 3.20
C SER A 400 -1.37 4.08 4.44
N ILE A 401 -1.91 4.79 5.43
CA ILE A 401 -2.58 4.17 6.57
C ILE A 401 -4.05 4.56 6.49
N ILE A 402 -4.95 3.60 6.64
CA ILE A 402 -6.38 3.83 6.51
C ILE A 402 -7.09 3.23 7.71
N GLY A 403 -7.75 4.09 8.48
CA GLY A 403 -8.62 3.72 9.57
C GLY A 403 -10.08 3.68 9.14
N LEU A 404 -10.73 2.54 9.39
CA LEU A 404 -12.13 2.27 9.09
C LEU A 404 -12.96 2.37 10.36
N THR A 405 -14.11 3.04 10.29
CA THR A 405 -15.06 3.14 11.41
C THR A 405 -16.50 3.10 10.91
N LYS A 406 -17.41 2.76 11.79
CA LYS A 406 -18.87 2.97 11.60
C LYS A 406 -19.41 4.13 12.40
N SER A 407 -18.60 4.74 13.25
CA SER A 407 -19.01 5.91 14.04
C SER A 407 -19.21 7.12 13.13
N GLN A 408 -20.38 7.75 13.25
CA GLN A 408 -20.71 8.99 12.53
C GLN A 408 -20.32 10.24 13.34
N ASN A 409 -20.07 10.10 14.62
CA ASN A 409 -19.93 11.22 15.56
C ASN A 409 -18.47 11.62 15.86
N ARG A 410 -17.49 11.00 15.20
CA ARG A 410 -16.07 11.36 15.34
C ARG A 410 -15.62 12.31 14.23
N ALA A 411 -14.91 13.37 14.58
CA ALA A 411 -14.17 14.16 13.61
C ALA A 411 -13.16 13.27 12.87
N ARG A 412 -13.15 13.35 11.55
CA ARG A 412 -12.25 12.56 10.72
C ARG A 412 -10.93 13.29 10.56
N LYS A 413 -9.83 12.57 10.72
CA LYS A 413 -8.49 13.14 10.70
C LYS A 413 -7.72 12.68 9.46
N LEU A 414 -7.33 13.64 8.63
CA LEU A 414 -6.44 13.38 7.49
C LEU A 414 -5.03 13.87 7.84
N PHE A 415 -4.08 12.98 7.77
CA PHE A 415 -2.68 13.22 8.06
C PHE A 415 -1.88 13.28 6.76
N SER A 416 -1.03 14.28 6.62
CA SER A 416 -0.03 14.38 5.56
C SER A 416 1.35 14.61 6.16
N ILE A 417 2.40 14.12 5.49
CA ILE A 417 3.78 14.33 5.90
C ILE A 417 4.34 15.46 5.05
N GLY A 418 4.72 16.55 5.71
CA GLY A 418 5.33 17.72 5.09
C GLY A 418 6.79 17.47 4.66
N ILE A 419 7.40 18.48 4.02
CA ILE A 419 8.75 18.40 3.45
C ILE A 419 9.81 18.11 4.54
N ASN A 420 9.60 18.57 5.76
CA ASN A 420 10.51 18.39 6.90
C ASN A 420 10.13 17.20 7.80
N ASP A 421 9.45 16.19 7.28
CA ASP A 421 8.89 15.04 8.02
C ASP A 421 7.91 15.43 9.15
N GLU A 422 7.42 16.68 9.15
CA GLU A 422 6.37 17.11 10.07
C GLU A 422 5.03 16.51 9.68
N THR A 423 4.25 16.09 10.67
CA THR A 423 2.88 15.59 10.43
C THR A 423 1.89 16.74 10.49
N VAL A 424 1.25 17.04 9.37
CA VAL A 424 0.16 18.01 9.28
C VAL A 424 -1.17 17.29 9.42
N ILE A 425 -1.99 17.73 10.37
CA ILE A 425 -3.31 17.15 10.67
C ILE A 425 -4.38 18.10 10.12
N ARG A 426 -5.33 17.54 9.38
CA ARG A 426 -6.50 18.25 8.88
C ARG A 426 -7.77 17.51 9.30
N GLU A 427 -8.69 18.19 9.92
CA GLU A 427 -10.03 17.67 10.18
C GLU A 427 -10.91 17.81 8.94
N ALA A 428 -11.79 16.84 8.74
CA ALA A 428 -12.71 16.78 7.61
C ALA A 428 -14.05 16.16 8.03
N ASP A 429 -15.13 16.58 7.41
CA ASP A 429 -16.46 15.99 7.62
C ASP A 429 -16.53 14.60 6.99
N ASN A 430 -15.85 14.38 5.86
CA ASN A 430 -15.72 13.10 5.20
C ASN A 430 -14.31 12.94 4.59
N ILE A 431 -13.78 11.73 4.61
CA ILE A 431 -12.58 11.33 3.86
C ILE A 431 -13.04 10.28 2.85
N ASN A 432 -12.90 10.59 1.57
CA ASN A 432 -13.26 9.64 0.52
C ASN A 432 -12.15 8.62 0.23
N ALA A 433 -12.45 7.68 -0.65
CA ALA A 433 -11.54 6.59 -1.01
C ALA A 433 -10.23 7.05 -1.68
N TYR A 434 -10.13 8.28 -2.15
CA TYR A 434 -8.90 8.89 -2.68
C TYR A 434 -8.07 9.58 -1.59
N LEU A 435 -8.46 9.47 -0.31
CA LEU A 435 -7.84 10.11 0.85
C LEU A 435 -7.80 11.64 0.71
N VAL A 436 -8.92 12.21 0.29
CA VAL A 436 -9.14 13.65 0.23
C VAL A 436 -10.45 14.01 0.95
N PRO A 437 -10.54 15.24 1.51
CA PRO A 437 -11.74 15.70 2.21
C PRO A 437 -12.82 16.09 1.21
N ALA A 438 -13.61 15.12 0.76
CA ALA A 438 -14.71 15.29 -0.19
C ALA A 438 -15.72 14.15 -0.04
N ASP A 439 -16.88 14.27 -0.69
CA ASP A 439 -17.90 13.23 -0.75
C ASP A 439 -17.34 11.93 -1.37
N ASN A 440 -17.99 10.81 -1.04
CA ASN A 440 -17.63 9.51 -1.58
C ASN A 440 -18.00 9.40 -3.06
N VAL A 441 -17.00 9.51 -3.90
CA VAL A 441 -17.09 9.38 -5.36
C VAL A 441 -16.15 8.31 -5.84
N PHE A 442 -16.63 7.44 -6.74
CA PHE A 442 -15.85 6.32 -7.27
C PHE A 442 -15.72 6.49 -8.79
N VAL A 443 -14.56 6.97 -9.22
CA VAL A 443 -14.31 7.20 -10.65
C VAL A 443 -14.00 5.89 -11.35
N SER A 444 -14.89 5.50 -12.28
CA SER A 444 -14.72 4.29 -13.08
C SER A 444 -14.14 4.61 -14.46
N PRO A 445 -13.27 3.75 -15.02
CA PRO A 445 -12.70 3.96 -16.34
C PRO A 445 -13.78 4.11 -17.43
N LYS A 446 -13.57 5.04 -18.36
CA LYS A 446 -14.42 5.23 -19.54
C LYS A 446 -13.59 5.12 -20.82
N THR A 447 -14.17 4.55 -21.87
CA THR A 447 -13.50 4.39 -23.17
C THR A 447 -13.46 5.69 -23.97
N LYS A 448 -14.39 6.63 -23.69
CA LYS A 448 -14.50 7.95 -24.34
C LYS A 448 -14.94 8.99 -23.31
N ALA A 449 -14.55 10.23 -23.54
CA ALA A 449 -15.11 11.37 -22.84
C ALA A 449 -16.62 11.54 -23.17
N ALA A 450 -17.34 12.27 -22.32
CA ALA A 450 -18.75 12.51 -22.48
C ALA A 450 -19.06 13.69 -23.44
N ASP A 451 -18.07 14.50 -23.74
CA ASP A 451 -18.13 15.71 -24.57
C ASP A 451 -17.35 15.53 -25.90
N ASP A 452 -17.20 16.60 -26.66
CA ASP A 452 -16.60 16.65 -28.01
C ASP A 452 -15.07 16.86 -27.99
N ARG A 453 -14.42 16.74 -26.84
CA ARG A 453 -12.94 16.85 -26.76
C ARG A 453 -12.26 15.75 -27.58
N GLY A 454 -11.02 16.02 -27.99
CA GLY A 454 -10.22 15.09 -28.78
C GLY A 454 -10.03 13.74 -28.11
N LEU A 455 -10.06 12.67 -28.92
CA LEU A 455 -9.80 11.32 -28.44
C LEU A 455 -8.31 11.14 -28.12
N MET A 456 -8.00 10.90 -26.87
CA MET A 456 -6.64 10.57 -26.44
C MET A 456 -6.39 9.07 -26.53
N GLN A 457 -5.38 8.68 -27.31
CA GLN A 457 -5.03 7.30 -27.57
C GLN A 457 -3.58 7.02 -27.16
N PHE A 458 -3.27 5.75 -26.88
CA PHE A 458 -1.87 5.33 -26.84
C PHE A 458 -1.24 5.59 -28.20
N GLY A 459 0.04 5.95 -28.20
CA GLY A 459 0.82 5.95 -29.42
C GLY A 459 0.97 4.55 -30.03
N ASN A 460 1.63 4.47 -31.16
CA ASN A 460 1.76 3.28 -31.97
C ASN A 460 2.61 2.21 -31.29
N HIS A 461 2.06 1.00 -31.15
CA HIS A 461 2.74 -0.12 -30.51
C HIS A 461 3.54 -0.91 -31.57
N PRO A 462 4.88 -1.03 -31.44
CA PRO A 462 5.70 -1.72 -32.45
C PRO A 462 5.38 -3.21 -32.56
N TYR A 463 4.98 -3.86 -31.51
CA TYR A 463 4.59 -5.28 -31.46
C TYR A 463 5.59 -6.20 -32.16
N TYR A 464 6.77 -6.35 -31.53
CA TYR A 464 7.94 -7.08 -32.04
C TYR A 464 8.62 -6.47 -33.28
N ALA A 465 8.25 -5.25 -33.70
CA ALA A 465 8.91 -4.54 -34.77
C ALA A 465 10.07 -3.64 -34.28
N ASN A 466 10.80 -4.08 -33.25
CA ASN A 466 11.90 -3.28 -32.68
C ASN A 466 13.02 -2.99 -33.69
N ALA A 467 13.23 -3.87 -34.69
CA ALA A 467 14.20 -3.68 -35.76
C ALA A 467 13.87 -2.46 -36.66
N LEU A 468 12.61 -1.98 -36.65
CA LEU A 468 12.22 -0.76 -37.38
C LEU A 468 12.51 0.52 -36.59
N MET A 469 12.84 0.43 -35.29
CA MET A 469 13.18 1.58 -34.48
C MET A 469 14.69 1.77 -34.45
N LEU A 470 15.13 3.02 -34.62
CA LEU A 470 16.53 3.41 -34.75
C LEU A 470 16.85 4.53 -33.74
N LYS A 471 18.06 4.50 -33.23
CA LYS A 471 18.63 5.67 -32.56
C LYS A 471 19.04 6.70 -33.62
N SER A 472 19.26 7.95 -33.25
CA SER A 472 19.64 9.01 -34.19
C SER A 472 20.83 8.63 -35.07
N PHE A 473 21.92 8.16 -34.46
CA PHE A 473 23.12 7.75 -35.22
C PHE A 473 22.87 6.57 -36.18
N GLU A 474 21.96 5.65 -35.87
CA GLU A 474 21.61 4.54 -36.76
C GLU A 474 20.77 5.02 -37.94
N ALA A 475 19.90 6.01 -37.73
CA ALA A 475 19.12 6.62 -38.77
C ALA A 475 20.05 7.40 -39.75
N ASP A 476 21.04 8.12 -39.22
CA ASP A 476 22.04 8.85 -40.02
C ASP A 476 22.91 7.88 -40.81
N ALA A 477 23.39 6.79 -40.22
CA ALA A 477 24.13 5.73 -40.90
C ALA A 477 23.29 5.10 -42.03
N LEU A 478 21.99 4.85 -41.80
CA LEU A 478 21.11 4.31 -42.83
C LEU A 478 20.93 5.28 -44.00
N LYS A 479 20.80 6.59 -43.75
CA LYS A 479 20.76 7.63 -44.83
C LYS A 479 22.07 7.72 -45.61
N GLN A 480 23.20 7.49 -44.93
CA GLN A 480 24.51 7.48 -45.60
C GLN A 480 24.71 6.23 -46.46
N GLU A 481 24.21 5.04 -46.00
CA GLU A 481 24.27 3.80 -46.77
C GLU A 481 23.39 3.88 -48.02
N ASP A 482 22.15 4.37 -47.88
CA ASP A 482 21.24 4.62 -49.02
C ASP A 482 20.36 5.85 -48.77
N PRO A 483 20.59 6.97 -49.45
CA PRO A 483 19.80 8.21 -49.27
C PRO A 483 18.28 8.04 -49.45
N ARG A 484 17.84 7.07 -50.25
CA ARG A 484 16.43 6.77 -50.48
C ARG A 484 15.71 6.28 -49.19
N ALA A 485 16.47 5.75 -48.26
CA ALA A 485 15.92 5.33 -46.95
C ALA A 485 15.39 6.51 -46.14
N GLY A 486 15.86 7.73 -46.42
CA GLY A 486 15.39 8.94 -45.76
C GLY A 486 13.89 9.20 -45.92
N GLU A 487 13.28 8.78 -47.05
CA GLU A 487 11.85 8.94 -47.31
C GLU A 487 10.98 8.15 -46.30
N PHE A 488 11.51 7.06 -45.76
CA PHE A 488 10.79 6.17 -44.83
C PHE A 488 11.12 6.45 -43.35
N LEU A 489 12.05 7.34 -43.07
CA LEU A 489 12.44 7.68 -41.69
C LEU A 489 11.56 8.78 -41.13
N ARG A 490 10.93 8.53 -40.01
CA ARG A 490 10.15 9.50 -39.25
C ARG A 490 10.65 9.60 -37.82
N PRO A 491 10.63 10.82 -37.21
CA PRO A 491 10.90 10.97 -35.79
C PRO A 491 9.93 10.13 -34.95
N LEU A 492 10.44 9.47 -33.91
CA LEU A 492 9.67 8.63 -33.01
C LEU A 492 9.78 9.17 -31.58
N TYR A 493 8.64 9.54 -31.00
CA TYR A 493 8.55 10.09 -29.65
C TYR A 493 7.78 9.17 -28.71
N GLY A 494 8.41 8.77 -27.61
CA GLY A 494 7.74 8.39 -26.38
C GLY A 494 7.79 9.53 -25.37
N SER A 495 7.38 9.32 -24.12
CA SER A 495 7.43 10.35 -23.06
C SER A 495 8.84 10.87 -22.83
N GLN A 496 9.85 9.98 -22.80
CA GLN A 496 11.25 10.35 -22.54
C GLN A 496 11.82 11.19 -23.68
N GLU A 497 11.66 10.73 -24.91
CA GLU A 497 12.16 11.40 -26.10
C GLU A 497 11.56 12.80 -26.26
N PHE A 498 10.27 12.93 -25.95
CA PHE A 498 9.58 14.22 -26.01
C PHE A 498 10.10 15.19 -24.93
N ILE A 499 10.19 14.74 -23.68
CA ILE A 499 10.64 15.59 -22.56
C ILE A 499 12.10 16.01 -22.69
N SER A 500 12.98 15.11 -23.21
CA SER A 500 14.40 15.39 -23.39
C SER A 500 14.74 16.06 -24.73
N SER A 501 13.74 16.34 -25.57
CA SER A 501 13.92 16.87 -26.93
C SER A 501 14.90 16.05 -27.79
N ASN A 502 14.98 14.75 -27.57
CA ASN A 502 15.89 13.83 -28.23
C ASN A 502 15.13 12.66 -28.88
N PRO A 503 14.59 12.85 -30.09
CA PRO A 503 13.81 11.83 -30.78
C PRO A 503 14.66 10.63 -31.16
N ARG A 504 14.05 9.43 -31.10
CA ARG A 504 14.48 8.29 -31.90
C ARG A 504 13.89 8.42 -33.29
N TYR A 505 14.15 7.45 -34.13
CA TYR A 505 13.55 7.34 -35.47
C TYR A 505 12.87 6.00 -35.64
N CYS A 506 11.95 5.92 -36.58
CA CYS A 506 11.43 4.63 -37.05
C CYS A 506 11.29 4.64 -38.58
N LEU A 507 11.38 3.44 -39.13
CA LEU A 507 10.96 3.20 -40.50
C LEU A 507 9.43 3.12 -40.51
N TRP A 508 8.81 4.10 -41.15
CA TRP A 508 7.37 4.17 -41.33
C TRP A 508 7.06 4.00 -42.82
N ILE A 509 6.57 2.81 -43.18
CA ILE A 509 6.38 2.38 -44.53
C ILE A 509 4.90 2.11 -44.76
N GLU A 510 4.29 2.82 -45.67
CA GLU A 510 2.90 2.57 -46.09
C GLU A 510 2.83 1.31 -46.96
N ASP A 511 1.64 0.68 -47.04
CA ASP A 511 1.51 -0.56 -47.82
C ASP A 511 1.90 -0.42 -49.29
N GLY A 512 1.55 0.72 -49.89
CA GLY A 512 1.89 1.05 -51.28
C GLY A 512 3.39 1.20 -51.53
N ASP A 513 4.15 1.51 -50.49
CA ASP A 513 5.59 1.79 -50.56
C ASP A 513 6.46 0.59 -50.22
N LEU A 514 5.86 -0.52 -49.73
CA LEU A 514 6.58 -1.69 -49.30
C LEU A 514 7.54 -2.23 -50.38
N GLY A 515 7.09 -2.22 -51.64
CA GLY A 515 7.92 -2.67 -52.77
C GLY A 515 9.17 -1.79 -52.95
N ARG A 516 9.03 -0.47 -52.87
CA ARG A 516 10.15 0.51 -52.98
C ARG A 516 11.10 0.38 -51.78
N ALA A 517 10.55 0.30 -50.59
CA ALA A 517 11.32 0.16 -49.35
C ALA A 517 12.13 -1.16 -49.33
N SER A 518 11.53 -2.26 -49.81
CA SER A 518 12.20 -3.57 -49.85
C SER A 518 13.37 -3.64 -50.86
N GLN A 519 13.44 -2.74 -51.81
CA GLN A 519 14.59 -2.63 -52.73
C GLN A 519 15.82 -2.03 -52.06
N ILE A 520 15.71 -1.44 -50.86
CA ILE A 520 16.81 -0.93 -50.08
C ILE A 520 17.31 -2.06 -49.16
N PRO A 521 18.54 -2.59 -49.40
CA PRO A 521 19.02 -3.81 -48.72
C PRO A 521 19.01 -3.68 -47.17
N ALA A 522 19.33 -2.52 -46.66
CA ALA A 522 19.35 -2.26 -45.22
C ALA A 522 17.93 -2.26 -44.60
N ILE A 523 16.92 -1.79 -45.33
CA ILE A 523 15.51 -1.88 -44.91
C ILE A 523 15.02 -3.33 -45.02
N ALA A 524 15.32 -4.03 -46.14
CA ALA A 524 14.93 -5.41 -46.33
C ALA A 524 15.42 -6.29 -45.18
N ARG A 525 16.69 -6.18 -44.77
CA ARG A 525 17.25 -6.91 -43.63
C ARG A 525 16.46 -6.65 -42.33
N ARG A 526 16.02 -5.43 -42.08
CA ARG A 526 15.22 -5.07 -40.89
C ARG A 526 13.80 -5.66 -40.95
N LEU A 527 13.19 -5.67 -42.14
CA LEU A 527 11.89 -6.33 -42.35
C LEU A 527 11.96 -7.82 -42.11
N ASP A 528 13.03 -8.48 -42.59
CA ASP A 528 13.23 -9.90 -42.35
C ASP A 528 13.48 -10.22 -40.88
N ALA A 529 14.22 -9.37 -40.16
CA ALA A 529 14.40 -9.49 -38.72
C ALA A 529 13.07 -9.40 -37.95
N VAL A 530 12.18 -8.47 -38.34
CA VAL A 530 10.82 -8.37 -37.74
C VAL A 530 10.02 -9.63 -38.03
N ARG A 531 10.06 -10.13 -39.28
CA ARG A 531 9.34 -11.34 -39.66
C ARG A 531 9.81 -12.56 -38.87
N ALA A 532 11.11 -12.75 -38.70
CA ALA A 532 11.71 -13.84 -37.94
C ALA A 532 11.25 -13.82 -36.47
N VAL A 533 11.36 -12.65 -35.81
CA VAL A 533 10.92 -12.50 -34.40
C VAL A 533 9.43 -12.79 -34.22
N ARG A 534 8.57 -12.35 -35.15
CA ARG A 534 7.13 -12.63 -35.08
C ARG A 534 6.81 -14.10 -35.32
N GLN A 535 7.57 -14.80 -36.18
CA GLN A 535 7.44 -16.24 -36.41
C GLN A 535 7.74 -17.05 -35.15
N GLU A 536 8.78 -16.68 -34.39
CA GLU A 536 9.13 -17.32 -33.10
C GLU A 536 8.02 -17.23 -32.04
N LYS A 537 7.09 -16.32 -32.19
CA LYS A 537 5.97 -16.10 -31.24
C LYS A 537 4.73 -16.91 -31.63
N GLU A 538 4.86 -18.21 -31.77
CA GLU A 538 3.81 -19.12 -32.28
C GLU A 538 2.49 -19.04 -31.49
N LYS A 539 2.56 -18.83 -30.15
CA LYS A 539 1.38 -18.75 -29.28
C LYS A 539 0.71 -17.37 -29.26
N ASP A 540 1.30 -16.38 -29.88
CA ASP A 540 0.77 -15.01 -29.92
C ASP A 540 0.00 -14.77 -31.23
N ALA A 541 -1.31 -14.93 -31.17
CA ALA A 541 -2.21 -14.80 -32.35
C ALA A 541 -2.08 -13.43 -33.04
N GLN A 542 -1.75 -12.34 -32.33
CA GLN A 542 -1.58 -11.03 -32.93
C GLN A 542 -0.23 -10.92 -33.66
N ALA A 543 0.83 -11.50 -33.10
CA ALA A 543 2.13 -11.59 -33.77
C ALA A 543 1.99 -12.37 -35.07
N GLN A 544 1.30 -13.51 -35.04
CA GLN A 544 1.08 -14.35 -36.22
C GLN A 544 0.33 -13.63 -37.36
N LYS A 545 -0.68 -12.81 -37.02
CA LYS A 545 -1.39 -11.97 -38.00
C LYS A 545 -0.48 -10.92 -38.68
N LEU A 546 0.57 -10.46 -38.00
CA LEU A 546 1.46 -9.42 -38.48
C LEU A 546 2.70 -9.95 -39.21
N ILE A 547 2.89 -11.26 -39.35
CA ILE A 547 4.02 -11.87 -40.11
C ILE A 547 4.04 -11.39 -41.55
N GLY A 548 2.87 -11.37 -42.22
CA GLY A 548 2.72 -10.90 -43.58
C GLY A 548 2.94 -9.39 -43.81
N SER A 549 2.96 -8.62 -42.72
CA SER A 549 3.13 -7.16 -42.75
C SER A 549 4.29 -6.72 -41.84
N PRO A 550 5.55 -7.14 -42.13
CA PRO A 550 6.69 -6.88 -41.26
C PRO A 550 7.03 -5.40 -41.14
N HIS A 551 6.61 -4.56 -42.07
CA HIS A 551 6.79 -3.10 -42.09
C HIS A 551 5.83 -2.37 -41.17
N ARG A 552 4.76 -3.02 -40.68
CA ARG A 552 3.75 -2.36 -39.84
C ARG A 552 4.00 -2.51 -38.33
N PHE A 553 3.78 -1.43 -37.62
CA PHE A 553 3.45 -1.51 -36.19
C PHE A 553 2.05 -2.11 -36.02
N ARG A 554 1.70 -2.58 -34.82
CA ARG A 554 0.33 -3.07 -34.57
C ARG A 554 -0.69 -1.97 -34.78
N ASP A 555 -0.41 -0.80 -34.25
CA ASP A 555 -1.25 0.40 -34.40
C ASP A 555 -0.57 1.34 -35.39
N GLN A 556 -1.34 2.04 -36.21
CA GLN A 556 -0.85 2.96 -37.24
C GLN A 556 -1.65 4.26 -37.21
N TYR A 557 -1.52 5.00 -36.11
CA TYR A 557 -2.11 6.32 -35.97
C TYR A 557 -1.15 7.38 -36.51
N SER A 558 -1.65 8.33 -37.28
CA SER A 558 -0.93 9.50 -37.80
C SER A 558 -1.82 10.73 -37.74
N ALA A 559 -1.22 11.90 -37.62
CA ALA A 559 -1.88 13.17 -37.72
C ALA A 559 -1.69 13.76 -39.15
N GLN A 560 -2.60 14.63 -39.56
CA GLN A 560 -2.48 15.39 -40.81
C GLN A 560 -2.04 16.81 -40.55
N ASN A 561 -2.56 17.45 -39.50
CA ASN A 561 -2.35 18.88 -39.24
C ASN A 561 -1.74 19.16 -37.87
N LEU A 562 -2.18 18.44 -36.82
CA LEU A 562 -1.78 18.74 -35.45
C LEU A 562 -1.60 17.45 -34.66
N LEU A 563 -0.42 17.29 -34.07
CA LEU A 563 -0.07 16.15 -33.22
C LEU A 563 0.28 16.65 -31.81
N THR A 564 -0.60 16.37 -30.85
CA THR A 564 -0.35 16.66 -29.43
C THR A 564 0.16 15.42 -28.71
N ILE A 565 1.30 15.52 -28.03
CA ILE A 565 1.91 14.44 -27.23
C ILE A 565 1.65 14.70 -25.75
N VAL A 566 1.22 13.64 -25.06
CA VAL A 566 0.96 13.66 -23.62
C VAL A 566 1.81 12.58 -22.93
N PRO A 567 2.78 12.96 -22.07
CA PRO A 567 3.58 12.00 -21.33
C PRO A 567 2.76 11.11 -20.43
N ILE A 568 3.04 9.79 -20.43
CA ILE A 568 2.39 8.83 -19.53
C ILE A 568 2.92 8.96 -18.10
N VAL A 569 4.23 9.20 -17.94
CA VAL A 569 4.86 9.32 -16.62
C VAL A 569 5.41 10.73 -16.46
N SER A 570 5.11 11.35 -15.33
CA SER A 570 5.64 12.65 -14.96
C SER A 570 6.11 12.66 -13.50
N SER A 571 7.15 13.48 -13.20
CA SER A 571 7.62 13.66 -11.83
C SER A 571 6.54 14.34 -10.98
N GLU A 572 6.44 13.93 -9.73
CA GLU A 572 5.58 14.53 -8.70
C GLU A 572 5.96 15.96 -8.35
N ASN A 573 7.20 16.34 -8.60
CA ASN A 573 7.71 17.67 -8.27
C ASN A 573 7.30 18.75 -9.30
N ARG A 574 6.77 18.34 -10.47
CA ARG A 574 6.31 19.30 -11.49
C ARG A 574 4.97 19.91 -11.08
N GLU A 575 4.82 21.18 -11.36
CA GLU A 575 3.57 21.92 -11.11
C GLU A 575 2.49 21.64 -12.17
N TYR A 576 2.92 21.26 -13.39
CA TYR A 576 2.06 21.02 -14.55
C TYR A 576 2.51 19.78 -15.34
N LEU A 577 1.59 19.18 -16.06
CA LEU A 577 1.91 18.10 -17.01
C LEU A 577 2.56 18.72 -18.27
N PRO A 578 3.76 18.30 -18.66
CA PRO A 578 4.46 18.86 -19.80
C PRO A 578 3.91 18.32 -21.14
N VAL A 579 2.66 18.64 -21.46
CA VAL A 579 2.03 18.33 -22.75
C VAL A 579 2.49 19.30 -23.82
N GLY A 580 2.58 18.90 -25.08
CA GLY A 580 2.94 19.80 -26.16
C GLY A 580 2.64 19.23 -27.54
N ILE A 581 3.01 19.99 -28.57
CA ILE A 581 2.84 19.63 -29.97
C ILE A 581 4.17 19.19 -30.59
N THR A 582 4.09 18.44 -31.67
CA THR A 582 5.24 18.07 -32.50
C THR A 582 4.85 18.04 -33.97
N ASP A 583 5.82 17.82 -34.85
CA ASP A 583 5.58 17.65 -36.28
C ASP A 583 4.48 16.60 -36.52
N PRO A 584 3.44 16.92 -37.30
CA PRO A 584 2.36 15.95 -37.63
C PRO A 584 2.87 14.66 -38.29
N LEU A 585 4.01 14.71 -38.98
CA LEU A 585 4.65 13.54 -39.58
C LEU A 585 5.38 12.63 -38.56
N ALA A 586 5.57 13.09 -37.34
CA ALA A 586 6.21 12.29 -36.31
C ALA A 586 5.32 11.10 -35.88
N VAL A 587 5.95 10.03 -35.43
CA VAL A 587 5.26 8.87 -34.91
C VAL A 587 5.32 8.90 -33.38
N VAL A 588 4.19 8.77 -32.72
CA VAL A 588 4.14 8.64 -31.26
C VAL A 588 4.20 7.16 -30.90
N HIS A 589 5.14 6.79 -30.04
CA HIS A 589 5.33 5.45 -29.50
C HIS A 589 4.31 5.17 -28.37
N ASN A 590 3.94 3.92 -28.16
CA ASN A 590 3.02 3.50 -27.07
C ASN A 590 3.51 3.78 -25.64
N LYS A 591 4.64 4.48 -25.49
CA LYS A 591 5.13 5.03 -24.20
C LYS A 591 4.71 6.49 -23.96
N ALA A 592 3.86 7.03 -24.84
CA ALA A 592 3.17 8.31 -24.67
C ALA A 592 1.73 8.17 -25.15
N PHE A 593 0.85 9.09 -24.73
CA PHE A 593 -0.43 9.30 -25.34
C PHE A 593 -0.33 10.37 -26.42
N ALA A 594 -1.28 10.34 -27.35
CA ALA A 594 -1.43 11.35 -28.37
C ALA A 594 -2.89 11.72 -28.62
N LEU A 595 -3.08 12.99 -29.03
CA LEU A 595 -4.29 13.44 -29.69
C LEU A 595 -3.91 13.80 -31.14
N TYR A 596 -4.55 13.13 -32.09
CA TYR A 596 -4.34 13.29 -33.52
C TYR A 596 -5.40 14.25 -34.07
N ASP A 597 -4.96 15.34 -34.69
CA ASP A 597 -5.80 16.39 -35.29
C ASP A 597 -6.88 16.98 -34.35
N ALA A 598 -6.67 16.90 -33.05
CA ALA A 598 -7.56 17.52 -32.07
C ALA A 598 -7.29 19.02 -31.95
N PRO A 599 -8.33 19.87 -31.81
CA PRO A 599 -8.14 21.31 -31.64
C PRO A 599 -7.23 21.68 -30.47
N LEU A 600 -6.45 22.75 -30.63
CA LEU A 600 -5.38 23.13 -29.69
C LEU A 600 -5.88 23.47 -28.27
N TRP A 601 -7.14 23.90 -28.10
CA TRP A 601 -7.74 24.12 -26.78
C TRP A 601 -7.71 22.86 -25.87
N ASN A 602 -7.62 21.65 -26.46
CA ASN A 602 -7.43 20.42 -25.67
C ASN A 602 -6.11 20.43 -24.91
N MET A 603 -5.05 20.99 -25.50
CA MET A 603 -3.75 21.15 -24.83
C MET A 603 -3.87 22.06 -23.61
N ALA A 604 -4.64 23.15 -23.70
CA ALA A 604 -4.88 24.04 -22.55
C ALA A 604 -5.54 23.32 -21.37
N LEU A 605 -6.53 22.46 -21.65
CA LEU A 605 -7.16 21.63 -20.62
C LEU A 605 -6.14 20.71 -19.92
N ILE A 606 -5.32 20.00 -20.73
CA ILE A 606 -4.35 19.03 -20.22
C ILE A 606 -3.21 19.75 -19.44
N ALA A 607 -2.79 20.93 -19.88
CA ALA A 607 -1.75 21.73 -19.27
C ALA A 607 -2.18 22.49 -18.01
N SER A 608 -3.45 22.37 -17.60
CA SER A 608 -4.01 23.12 -16.47
C SER A 608 -3.76 22.47 -15.11
N ARG A 609 -3.77 23.30 -14.05
CA ARG A 609 -3.74 22.83 -12.66
C ARG A 609 -4.93 21.97 -12.30
N LEU A 610 -6.13 22.27 -12.81
CA LEU A 610 -7.33 21.47 -12.63
C LEU A 610 -7.12 20.03 -13.11
N HIS A 611 -6.56 19.87 -14.31
CA HIS A 611 -6.30 18.53 -14.86
C HIS A 611 -5.19 17.81 -14.09
N TRP A 612 -4.13 18.55 -13.70
CA TRP A 612 -3.04 18.00 -12.90
C TRP A 612 -3.51 17.43 -11.57
N VAL A 613 -4.35 18.17 -10.86
CA VAL A 613 -4.93 17.75 -9.57
C VAL A 613 -5.86 16.54 -9.76
N TRP A 614 -6.65 16.53 -10.84
CA TRP A 614 -7.52 15.40 -11.17
C TRP A 614 -6.73 14.12 -11.39
N ILE A 615 -5.76 14.14 -12.30
CA ILE A 615 -4.95 12.95 -12.61
C ILE A 615 -4.11 12.51 -11.42
N GLY A 616 -3.62 13.43 -10.62
CA GLY A 616 -2.89 13.15 -9.38
C GLY A 616 -3.73 12.43 -8.33
N THR A 617 -5.04 12.55 -8.42
CA THR A 617 -5.99 11.92 -7.51
C THR A 617 -6.56 10.61 -8.06
N VAL A 618 -7.03 10.60 -9.31
CA VAL A 618 -7.77 9.45 -9.85
C VAL A 618 -6.90 8.44 -10.59
N CYS A 619 -5.72 8.82 -11.08
CA CYS A 619 -4.79 7.91 -11.74
C CYS A 619 -3.86 7.22 -10.75
N VAL A 620 -3.23 6.14 -11.20
CA VAL A 620 -2.25 5.40 -10.39
C VAL A 620 -0.94 6.19 -10.29
N ARG A 621 -0.23 6.07 -9.18
CA ARG A 621 1.15 6.52 -9.05
C ARG A 621 2.11 5.36 -9.21
N LEU A 622 3.21 5.59 -9.89
CA LEU A 622 4.34 4.68 -9.94
C LEU A 622 5.39 5.20 -8.94
N GLU A 623 5.47 4.58 -7.77
CA GLU A 623 6.12 5.17 -6.59
C GLU A 623 5.44 6.50 -6.21
N MET A 624 6.14 7.63 -6.29
CA MET A 624 5.56 8.96 -6.11
C MET A 624 5.16 9.62 -7.44
N ARG A 625 5.71 9.17 -8.58
CA ARG A 625 5.49 9.75 -9.92
C ARG A 625 4.07 9.51 -10.41
N PHE A 626 3.53 10.47 -11.13
CA PHE A 626 2.23 10.33 -11.79
C PHE A 626 2.32 9.35 -12.94
N SER A 627 1.39 8.39 -12.99
CA SER A 627 1.20 7.48 -14.11
C SER A 627 -0.17 7.77 -14.74
N TYR A 628 -0.15 8.55 -15.80
CA TYR A 628 -1.36 9.02 -16.47
C TYR A 628 -2.13 7.87 -17.13
N SER A 629 -3.45 7.92 -17.05
CA SER A 629 -4.37 7.00 -17.72
C SER A 629 -5.38 7.79 -18.53
N ASN A 630 -5.49 7.56 -19.84
CA ASN A 630 -6.49 8.21 -20.67
C ASN A 630 -7.91 7.81 -20.24
N THR A 631 -8.15 6.57 -19.84
CA THR A 631 -9.48 6.06 -19.46
C THR A 631 -9.98 6.62 -18.12
N LEU A 632 -9.06 6.93 -17.19
CA LEU A 632 -9.36 7.54 -15.90
C LEU A 632 -9.07 9.04 -15.87
N GLY A 633 -7.92 9.48 -16.39
CA GLY A 633 -7.53 10.88 -16.35
C GLY A 633 -8.32 11.74 -17.36
N TRP A 634 -8.22 11.42 -18.64
CA TRP A 634 -8.81 12.23 -19.70
C TRP A 634 -10.31 12.00 -19.87
N ASN A 635 -10.72 10.75 -20.04
CA ASN A 635 -12.11 10.43 -20.39
C ASN A 635 -13.12 10.66 -19.26
N THR A 636 -12.64 10.81 -18.03
CA THR A 636 -13.48 11.09 -16.85
C THR A 636 -13.33 12.51 -16.32
N PHE A 637 -12.34 13.28 -16.80
CA PHE A 637 -12.13 14.65 -16.38
C PHE A 637 -13.39 15.49 -16.62
N PRO A 638 -14.02 16.03 -15.59
CA PRO A 638 -15.26 16.80 -15.79
C PRO A 638 -14.94 18.16 -16.40
N VAL A 639 -15.47 18.43 -17.56
CA VAL A 639 -15.34 19.74 -18.23
C VAL A 639 -16.75 20.32 -18.42
N PRO A 640 -16.98 21.60 -18.06
CA PRO A 640 -18.25 22.25 -18.35
C PRO A 640 -18.43 22.41 -19.86
N THR A 641 -19.67 22.60 -20.32
CA THR A 641 -19.94 22.89 -21.74
C THR A 641 -19.19 24.16 -22.16
N LEU A 642 -18.26 24.01 -23.09
CA LEU A 642 -17.45 25.12 -23.61
C LEU A 642 -18.19 25.82 -24.73
N THR A 643 -18.31 27.15 -24.66
CA THR A 643 -18.75 27.99 -25.76
C THR A 643 -17.62 28.15 -26.78
N GLU A 644 -17.91 28.59 -28.01
CA GLU A 644 -16.87 28.88 -29.03
C GLU A 644 -15.89 29.96 -28.54
N LYS A 645 -16.37 30.94 -27.74
CA LYS A 645 -15.49 31.91 -27.08
C LYS A 645 -14.54 31.24 -26.10
N ASN A 646 -15.04 30.32 -25.23
CA ASN A 646 -14.19 29.58 -24.29
C ASN A 646 -13.10 28.79 -25.02
N LYS A 647 -13.48 28.11 -26.14
CA LYS A 647 -12.51 27.36 -26.96
C LYS A 647 -11.46 28.26 -27.58
N ALA A 648 -11.85 29.44 -28.06
CA ALA A 648 -10.91 30.44 -28.61
C ALA A 648 -9.97 30.98 -27.53
N ASP A 649 -10.51 31.35 -26.35
CA ASP A 649 -9.71 31.84 -25.23
C ASP A 649 -8.69 30.77 -24.75
N LEU A 650 -9.10 29.50 -24.66
CA LEU A 650 -8.22 28.39 -24.29
C LEU A 650 -7.18 28.07 -25.38
N THR A 651 -7.53 28.27 -26.67
CA THR A 651 -6.57 28.15 -27.77
C THR A 651 -5.46 29.19 -27.64
N ALA A 652 -5.82 30.44 -27.38
CA ALA A 652 -4.85 31.50 -27.15
C ALA A 652 -3.95 31.20 -25.93
N CYS A 653 -4.49 30.65 -24.84
CA CYS A 653 -3.70 30.23 -23.68
C CYS A 653 -2.69 29.10 -24.04
N ALA A 654 -3.09 28.14 -24.86
CA ALA A 654 -2.19 27.09 -25.33
C ALA A 654 -1.07 27.65 -26.21
N GLU A 655 -1.39 28.57 -27.10
CA GLU A 655 -0.41 29.30 -27.94
C GLU A 655 0.58 30.08 -27.06
N ASP A 656 0.11 30.81 -26.05
CA ASP A 656 0.96 31.52 -25.10
C ASP A 656 1.96 30.60 -24.38
N ILE A 657 1.52 29.42 -23.97
CA ILE A 657 2.40 28.41 -23.34
C ILE A 657 3.47 27.93 -24.34
N LEU A 658 3.11 27.67 -25.60
CA LEU A 658 4.03 27.23 -26.63
C LEU A 658 5.04 28.32 -26.95
N LEU A 659 4.62 29.57 -27.15
CA LEU A 659 5.49 30.73 -27.40
C LEU A 659 6.43 30.98 -26.21
N ALA A 660 5.95 30.87 -24.99
CA ALA A 660 6.80 31.02 -23.81
C ALA A 660 7.90 29.96 -23.75
N ARG A 661 7.63 28.72 -24.20
CA ARG A 661 8.66 27.65 -24.30
C ARG A 661 9.66 27.95 -25.41
N GLU A 662 9.18 28.36 -26.59
CA GLU A 662 10.01 28.65 -27.75
C GLU A 662 11.04 29.77 -27.47
N ALA A 663 10.66 30.77 -26.66
CA ALA A 663 11.55 31.83 -26.22
C ALA A 663 12.81 31.35 -25.48
N HIS A 664 12.84 30.13 -25.01
CA HIS A 664 13.94 29.53 -24.26
C HIS A 664 14.69 28.43 -25.04
N PHE A 665 14.45 28.32 -26.35
CA PHE A 665 15.22 27.37 -27.17
C PHE A 665 16.74 27.65 -27.03
N PRO A 666 17.60 26.62 -26.84
CA PRO A 666 17.38 25.18 -26.98
C PRO A 666 17.09 24.41 -25.66
N ALA A 667 16.61 25.09 -24.62
CA ALA A 667 16.26 24.41 -23.38
C ALA A 667 15.22 23.29 -23.62
N THR A 668 15.42 22.14 -22.96
CA THR A 668 14.53 21.00 -23.11
C THR A 668 13.23 21.19 -22.29
N ILE A 669 12.18 20.44 -22.61
CA ILE A 669 10.96 20.42 -21.79
C ILE A 669 11.28 19.97 -20.35
N ALA A 670 12.26 19.06 -20.17
CA ALA A 670 12.71 18.64 -18.84
C ALA A 670 13.25 19.83 -18.03
N ASP A 671 14.05 20.69 -18.63
CA ASP A 671 14.62 21.88 -17.99
C ASP A 671 13.54 22.93 -17.69
N LEU A 672 12.67 23.19 -18.67
CA LEU A 672 11.61 24.19 -18.56
C LEU A 672 10.55 23.87 -17.49
N TYR A 673 10.34 22.57 -17.19
CA TYR A 673 9.38 22.11 -16.18
C TYR A 673 10.04 21.57 -14.90
N ASP A 674 11.31 21.87 -14.70
CA ASP A 674 11.97 21.72 -13.42
C ASP A 674 11.44 22.82 -12.47
N PRO A 675 10.90 22.54 -11.30
CA PRO A 675 10.34 23.54 -10.38
C PRO A 675 11.31 24.66 -10.02
N GLU A 676 12.61 24.33 -9.93
CA GLU A 676 13.66 25.31 -9.58
C GLU A 676 14.12 26.16 -10.77
N LYS A 677 13.87 25.71 -12.02
CA LYS A 677 14.38 26.34 -13.24
C LYS A 677 13.29 26.89 -14.16
N MET A 678 12.01 26.61 -13.84
CA MET A 678 10.90 27.04 -14.70
C MET A 678 10.91 28.56 -14.94
N PRO A 679 11.02 29.02 -16.20
CA PRO A 679 11.06 30.43 -16.51
C PRO A 679 9.78 31.16 -16.09
N GLU A 680 9.94 32.40 -15.64
CA GLU A 680 8.83 33.21 -15.13
C GLU A 680 7.75 33.47 -16.20
N ASN A 681 8.12 33.74 -17.44
CA ASN A 681 7.14 33.94 -18.53
C ASN A 681 6.35 32.67 -18.84
N LEU A 682 6.95 31.48 -18.69
CA LEU A 682 6.26 30.20 -18.85
C LEU A 682 5.31 29.95 -17.68
N ARG A 683 5.74 30.25 -16.46
CA ARG A 683 4.88 30.17 -15.25
C ARG A 683 3.66 31.09 -15.39
N GLN A 684 3.88 32.33 -15.84
CA GLN A 684 2.79 33.28 -16.11
C GLN A 684 1.83 32.82 -17.21
N ALA A 685 2.33 32.19 -18.26
CA ALA A 685 1.48 31.61 -19.31
C ALA A 685 0.56 30.49 -18.77
N HIS A 686 1.10 29.59 -17.95
CA HIS A 686 0.31 28.59 -17.25
C HIS A 686 -0.70 29.21 -16.28
N ASP A 687 -0.31 30.23 -15.54
CA ASP A 687 -1.16 30.93 -14.57
C ASP A 687 -2.36 31.62 -15.27
N ARG A 688 -2.13 32.23 -16.46
CA ARG A 688 -3.22 32.75 -17.29
C ARG A 688 -4.15 31.65 -17.79
N ASN A 689 -3.61 30.51 -18.20
CA ASN A 689 -4.39 29.36 -18.60
C ASN A 689 -5.29 28.86 -17.45
N ASP A 690 -4.72 28.74 -16.24
CA ASP A 690 -5.45 28.33 -15.06
C ASP A 690 -6.55 29.36 -14.72
N GLU A 691 -6.24 30.64 -14.70
CA GLU A 691 -7.23 31.68 -14.44
C GLU A 691 -8.40 31.65 -15.46
N THR A 692 -8.08 31.49 -16.74
CA THR A 692 -9.10 31.38 -17.79
C THR A 692 -9.99 30.18 -17.58
N LEU A 693 -9.40 29.02 -17.31
CA LEU A 693 -10.15 27.79 -17.15
C LEU A 693 -10.96 27.80 -15.83
N GLU A 694 -10.38 28.25 -14.73
CA GLU A 694 -11.06 28.33 -13.43
C GLU A 694 -12.27 29.27 -13.45
N ARG A 695 -12.17 30.39 -14.19
CA ARG A 695 -13.32 31.26 -14.44
C ARG A 695 -14.45 30.58 -15.22
N ILE A 696 -14.10 29.69 -16.15
CA ILE A 696 -15.10 28.87 -16.86
C ILE A 696 -15.82 27.91 -15.89
N TYR A 697 -15.10 27.40 -14.89
CA TYR A 697 -15.66 26.43 -13.91
C TYR A 697 -16.54 27.08 -12.84
N ILE A 698 -16.09 28.20 -12.25
CA ILE A 698 -16.75 28.81 -11.08
C ILE A 698 -16.85 30.34 -11.12
N GLY A 699 -16.50 30.99 -12.23
CA GLY A 699 -16.52 32.45 -12.38
C GLY A 699 -15.39 33.22 -11.67
N ARG A 700 -14.50 32.53 -10.94
CA ARG A 700 -13.33 33.07 -10.20
C ARG A 700 -12.21 32.06 -10.12
N ARG A 701 -11.07 32.44 -9.54
CA ARG A 701 -10.01 31.47 -9.21
C ARG A 701 -10.40 30.61 -7.98
N PHE A 702 -9.95 29.36 -7.99
CA PHE A 702 -10.04 28.51 -6.80
C PHE A 702 -9.04 28.94 -5.73
N LYS A 703 -9.38 28.72 -4.46
CA LYS A 703 -8.51 29.06 -3.34
C LYS A 703 -7.32 28.11 -3.22
N ASN A 704 -7.52 26.83 -3.49
CA ASN A 704 -6.52 25.77 -3.36
C ASN A 704 -6.94 24.51 -4.13
N ASP A 705 -6.07 23.49 -4.14
CA ASP A 705 -6.32 22.22 -4.83
C ASP A 705 -7.48 21.41 -4.21
N THR A 706 -7.77 21.59 -2.95
CA THR A 706 -8.91 20.94 -2.30
C THR A 706 -10.23 21.44 -2.90
N GLU A 707 -10.40 22.77 -3.00
CA GLU A 707 -11.60 23.36 -3.62
C GLU A 707 -11.72 22.94 -5.10
N ARG A 708 -10.58 22.80 -5.81
CA ARG A 708 -10.56 22.25 -7.18
C ARG A 708 -11.12 20.83 -7.22
N LEU A 709 -10.64 19.95 -6.32
CA LEU A 709 -11.09 18.56 -6.24
C LEU A 709 -12.57 18.42 -5.84
N GLU A 710 -13.02 19.17 -4.86
CA GLU A 710 -14.43 19.20 -4.44
C GLU A 710 -15.33 19.55 -5.65
N LYS A 711 -14.97 20.58 -6.40
CA LYS A 711 -15.71 20.97 -7.61
C LYS A 711 -15.68 19.92 -8.69
N LEU A 712 -14.51 19.33 -8.94
CA LEU A 712 -14.37 18.27 -9.95
C LEU A 712 -15.19 17.02 -9.56
N PHE A 713 -15.18 16.61 -8.32
CA PHE A 713 -16.01 15.50 -7.85
C PHE A 713 -17.52 15.80 -7.91
N GLU A 714 -17.94 17.01 -7.54
CA GLU A 714 -19.32 17.46 -7.71
C GLU A 714 -19.78 17.34 -9.17
N MET A 715 -18.96 17.84 -10.10
CA MET A 715 -19.25 17.80 -11.52
C MET A 715 -19.25 16.37 -12.08
N TYR A 716 -18.29 15.54 -11.66
CA TYR A 716 -18.24 14.13 -12.05
C TYR A 716 -19.50 13.39 -11.61
N THR A 717 -19.94 13.61 -10.38
CA THR A 717 -21.17 13.02 -9.86
C THR A 717 -22.37 13.44 -10.69
N LYS A 718 -22.52 14.74 -10.97
CA LYS A 718 -23.60 15.25 -11.85
C LYS A 718 -23.57 14.64 -13.24
N MET A 719 -22.37 14.51 -13.83
CA MET A 719 -22.17 13.92 -15.15
C MET A 719 -22.53 12.42 -15.20
N THR A 720 -22.41 11.71 -14.08
CA THR A 720 -22.67 10.26 -14.01
C THR A 720 -24.05 9.91 -13.52
N THR A 721 -24.72 10.79 -12.77
CA THR A 721 -26.09 10.59 -12.25
C THR A 721 -27.16 11.12 -13.18
N SER A 722 -26.85 12.04 -14.09
CA SER A 722 -27.81 12.49 -15.10
C SER A 722 -28.19 11.31 -16.00
N PRO A 723 -29.48 10.99 -16.19
CA PRO A 723 -29.90 9.93 -17.08
C PRO A 723 -29.43 10.27 -18.50
N SER A 724 -28.53 9.44 -19.04
CA SER A 724 -28.18 9.54 -20.46
C SER A 724 -29.45 9.49 -21.25
N THR A 725 -29.77 10.53 -22.01
CA THR A 725 -30.74 10.51 -23.08
C THR A 725 -30.28 9.45 -24.08
N ARG A 726 -30.63 8.18 -23.82
CA ARG A 726 -30.57 7.12 -24.82
C ARG A 726 -31.62 7.51 -25.86
N GLY A 727 -31.17 8.21 -26.87
CA GLY A 727 -31.95 8.39 -28.09
C GLY A 727 -32.39 7.01 -28.56
N LYS A 728 -33.67 6.73 -28.43
CA LYS A 728 -34.34 5.75 -29.25
C LYS A 728 -34.11 6.16 -30.71
N ARG A 729 -33.23 5.45 -31.40
CA ARG A 729 -33.36 5.35 -32.85
C ARG A 729 -34.06 4.05 -33.11
N ALA A 730 -35.29 4.24 -33.67
CA ALA A 730 -36.10 3.23 -34.29
C ALA A 730 -35.39 2.60 -35.49
#